data_13f3d77b08cba6f722b1b6be8a1449bd
#
_entry.id   13f3d77b08cba6f722b1b6be8a1449bd
#
_cell.length_a   1.000
_cell.length_b   1.000
_cell.length_c   1.000
_cell.angle_alpha   90.00
_cell.angle_beta   90.00
_cell.angle_gamma   90.00
#
_symmetry.space_group_name_H-M   'P 1'
#
loop_
_entity.id
_entity.type
_entity.pdbx_description
1 polymer ?
#
loop_
_entity_poly.entity_id
_entity_poly.type
_entity_poly.pdbx_seq_one_letter_code
_entity_poly.pdbx_strand_id
1 'polypeptide(L)'
;LPTFSNIIEMDGKILFQSFWRIYIYNPLSEKLSSIQAFKGFSGLYFSNKRAFVQDVSIGLFELINFEKKIVKGTETVDIEVVGVFEEINNSLLIATKNKGFWTSKDGALIKKDWEINTEIEKFIITDVEAYTEGKFIAGTLRNGFYIISNKGEKIAHFNKSNGLENNAVRNVFKDSNNNVWVATESGISYIEVNSRTKYLLDTKSNFGTVYTSLLKDSLLYLGTNQGLFTLNINEALSEPKLISKNIQEIWHIDEIDGQIIIGSHNGVYVLENNILKTIHVEGGGWIFKKHPKISNILYVGFYSGIAVFQKIDNQWKFLEKFDTFGESSRFIEFDEYGQLWIAHPSKGYYRLRLSSDGLKLNEVEFYGVKTPNVETYAYFCKIDGSLVFYNPKGFFYFEASENSFTKAKYPSEIFKGLNNINYIHQDNNVFWYATPNLFGYLLRSGNLFENTNEPFYTFWSKHLNDFNKFKKINKNSFAIGIDNGIIFHEFNSKIKKSIKTSLTLKSLKFISATDTIIGPITGKSELKIPNSYNYLKIKIALPNVPLSNSKQFQYKLKGLEDFWSPWIYDSEINFPGLTAGDYILELRTSKEEGSMSRKIEIPFHIAYPWYISITAKIIYILSFLFIFIGYRSFLQRKNEKYVKKLKLLENQKRERQKEKFELDKLAIDKELLILKEENLNLEIKKKNSALASSTLNNIKKNELLADLVIDIRKIDKELVNSSLHFPVKKVIKKINNHLIDKEDWLTFQLHFTNTHAKFFQNLQEKHPELSSNEIKLSAYLKLNLSTKEIASLMNVAITSVEQSRYRLRKKINLDKDVNLVNYIQKI
;
A
#
# COMPACT_ATOMS: atom_id res chain seq x y z
N LEU A 1 13.16 26.94 -29.47
CA LEU A 1 11.70 26.99 -29.19
C LEU A 1 11.48 27.94 -28.02
N PRO A 2 10.45 28.81 -28.06
CA PRO A 2 10.15 29.69 -26.92
C PRO A 2 9.73 28.80 -25.73
N THR A 3 10.26 29.10 -24.55
CA THR A 3 9.80 28.52 -23.31
C THR A 3 8.55 29.26 -22.87
N PHE A 4 7.48 28.50 -22.54
CA PHE A 4 6.24 29.06 -22.03
C PHE A 4 6.21 28.90 -20.51
N SER A 5 5.93 30.00 -19.80
CA SER A 5 5.83 30.01 -18.34
C SER A 5 4.40 29.87 -17.82
N ASN A 6 3.41 30.37 -18.57
CA ASN A 6 2.00 30.27 -18.21
C ASN A 6 1.13 29.95 -19.43
N ILE A 7 0.04 29.24 -19.18
CA ILE A 7 -0.99 28.94 -20.18
C ILE A 7 -2.35 29.18 -19.51
N ILE A 8 -3.18 30.04 -20.12
CA ILE A 8 -4.53 30.31 -19.62
C ILE A 8 -5.55 30.24 -20.76
N GLU A 9 -6.79 29.93 -20.42
CA GLU A 9 -7.94 30.04 -21.32
C GLU A 9 -8.71 31.34 -21.02
N MET A 10 -9.00 32.10 -22.08
CA MET A 10 -9.78 33.33 -21.98
C MET A 10 -10.64 33.47 -23.25
N ASP A 11 -11.95 33.64 -23.10
CA ASP A 11 -12.92 33.82 -24.17
C ASP A 11 -12.79 32.77 -25.30
N GLY A 12 -12.60 31.49 -24.94
CA GLY A 12 -12.45 30.38 -25.87
C GLY A 12 -11.13 30.36 -26.64
N LYS A 13 -10.18 31.19 -26.28
CA LYS A 13 -8.83 31.21 -26.83
C LYS A 13 -7.81 30.79 -25.77
N ILE A 14 -6.69 30.20 -26.20
CA ILE A 14 -5.61 29.76 -25.33
C ILE A 14 -4.46 30.75 -25.45
N LEU A 15 -4.04 31.32 -24.33
CA LEU A 15 -2.94 32.26 -24.22
C LEU A 15 -1.70 31.54 -23.68
N PHE A 16 -0.60 31.60 -24.42
CA PHE A 16 0.70 31.01 -24.04
C PHE A 16 1.67 32.16 -23.79
N GLN A 17 2.08 32.34 -22.55
CA GLN A 17 3.03 33.38 -22.18
C GLN A 17 4.48 32.88 -22.34
N SER A 18 5.26 33.59 -23.12
CA SER A 18 6.73 33.56 -23.06
C SER A 18 7.25 34.92 -22.52
N PHE A 19 8.55 35.04 -22.28
CA PHE A 19 9.16 36.25 -21.77
C PHE A 19 8.92 37.46 -22.72
N TRP A 20 8.97 37.28 -24.02
CA TRP A 20 8.81 38.34 -24.99
C TRP A 20 7.42 38.51 -25.60
N ARG A 21 6.60 37.44 -25.57
CA ARG A 21 5.29 37.40 -26.24
C ARG A 21 4.27 36.58 -25.50
N ILE A 22 3.01 37.01 -25.62
CA ILE A 22 1.86 36.16 -25.34
C ILE A 22 1.30 35.73 -26.69
N TYR A 23 1.31 34.45 -26.98
CA TYR A 23 0.67 33.87 -28.15
C TYR A 23 -0.77 33.55 -27.83
N ILE A 24 -1.68 33.94 -28.74
CA ILE A 24 -3.12 33.75 -28.59
C ILE A 24 -3.57 32.80 -29.67
N TYR A 25 -3.91 31.58 -29.30
CA TYR A 25 -4.41 30.56 -30.20
C TYR A 25 -5.92 30.45 -30.10
N ASN A 26 -6.60 30.52 -31.25
CA ASN A 26 -8.05 30.25 -31.33
C ASN A 26 -8.27 28.84 -31.87
N PRO A 27 -8.76 27.88 -31.03
CA PRO A 27 -8.96 26.48 -31.45
C PRO A 27 -10.02 26.31 -32.53
N LEU A 28 -11.02 27.20 -32.60
CA LEU A 28 -12.09 27.11 -33.59
C LEU A 28 -11.68 27.55 -34.99
N SER A 29 -10.83 28.57 -35.09
CA SER A 29 -10.37 29.13 -36.36
C SER A 29 -8.94 28.74 -36.73
N GLU A 30 -8.24 28.03 -35.81
CA GLU A 30 -6.82 27.64 -35.89
C GLU A 30 -5.86 28.83 -36.12
N LYS A 31 -6.31 30.06 -35.81
CA LYS A 31 -5.53 31.26 -36.00
C LYS A 31 -4.66 31.53 -34.76
N LEU A 32 -3.44 31.96 -35.03
CA LEU A 32 -2.47 32.41 -34.06
C LEU A 32 -2.21 33.88 -34.17
N SER A 33 -2.31 34.65 -33.08
CA SER A 33 -1.88 36.04 -32.96
C SER A 33 -0.95 36.19 -31.77
N SER A 34 -0.35 37.35 -31.59
CA SER A 34 0.54 37.58 -30.43
C SER A 34 0.52 39.02 -29.95
N ILE A 35 0.79 39.21 -28.65
CA ILE A 35 1.02 40.48 -27.98
C ILE A 35 2.49 40.53 -27.62
N GLN A 36 3.17 41.61 -27.92
CA GLN A 36 4.59 41.80 -27.60
C GLN A 36 4.76 42.58 -26.29
N ALA A 37 5.75 42.15 -25.50
CA ALA A 37 6.21 42.86 -24.34
C ALA A 37 7.00 44.14 -24.73
N PHE A 38 7.04 45.14 -23.86
CA PHE A 38 7.97 46.28 -24.00
C PHE A 38 9.36 45.90 -23.50
N LYS A 39 9.45 45.29 -22.31
CA LYS A 39 10.73 44.85 -21.71
C LYS A 39 10.77 43.38 -21.41
N GLY A 40 9.63 42.75 -21.19
CA GLY A 40 9.50 41.32 -20.93
C GLY A 40 8.34 41.03 -20.00
N PHE A 41 7.62 39.95 -20.27
CA PHE A 41 6.49 39.51 -19.41
C PHE A 41 7.03 38.67 -18.26
N SER A 42 6.80 39.08 -17.01
CA SER A 42 7.18 38.30 -15.83
C SER A 42 6.07 37.35 -15.36
N GLY A 43 4.80 37.65 -15.61
CA GLY A 43 3.68 36.80 -15.20
C GLY A 43 2.40 37.10 -15.98
N LEU A 44 1.54 36.10 -16.13
CA LEU A 44 0.20 36.20 -16.68
C LEU A 44 -0.78 35.65 -15.64
N TYR A 45 -1.70 36.48 -15.20
CA TYR A 45 -2.61 36.21 -14.10
C TYR A 45 -4.05 36.24 -14.60
N PHE A 46 -4.91 35.41 -14.00
CA PHE A 46 -6.31 35.30 -14.35
C PHE A 46 -7.16 35.42 -13.07
N SER A 47 -8.07 36.36 -13.07
CA SER A 47 -9.02 36.56 -11.98
C SER A 47 -10.38 36.96 -12.53
N ASN A 48 -11.43 36.22 -12.18
CA ASN A 48 -12.82 36.54 -12.46
C ASN A 48 -13.09 36.90 -13.95
N LYS A 49 -12.58 36.05 -14.89
CA LYS A 49 -12.65 36.20 -16.34
C LYS A 49 -11.80 37.38 -16.91
N ARG A 50 -11.00 38.03 -16.09
CA ARG A 50 -10.06 39.07 -16.51
C ARG A 50 -8.64 38.55 -16.52
N ALA A 51 -7.88 38.86 -17.53
CA ALA A 51 -6.46 38.51 -17.63
C ALA A 51 -5.57 39.70 -17.42
N PHE A 52 -4.52 39.52 -16.66
CA PHE A 52 -3.54 40.54 -16.33
C PHE A 52 -2.14 40.05 -16.67
N VAL A 53 -1.30 40.95 -17.20
CA VAL A 53 0.09 40.62 -17.51
C VAL A 53 1.00 41.71 -16.99
N GLN A 54 2.08 41.32 -16.33
CA GLN A 54 3.12 42.27 -15.92
C GLN A 54 4.19 42.36 -17.00
N ASP A 55 4.45 43.58 -17.49
CA ASP A 55 5.62 43.91 -18.30
C ASP A 55 6.68 44.50 -17.35
N VAL A 56 7.85 43.90 -17.28
CA VAL A 56 8.89 44.14 -16.29
C VAL A 56 9.28 45.63 -16.29
N SER A 57 9.31 46.28 -15.12
CA SER A 57 9.63 47.69 -14.90
C SER A 57 8.77 48.67 -15.71
N ILE A 58 7.64 48.24 -16.25
CA ILE A 58 6.66 49.12 -16.91
C ILE A 58 5.39 49.23 -16.08
N GLY A 59 4.88 48.09 -15.62
CA GLY A 59 3.67 47.98 -14.81
C GLY A 59 2.84 46.77 -15.12
N LEU A 60 1.66 46.72 -14.49
CA LEU A 60 0.67 45.67 -14.70
C LEU A 60 -0.35 46.12 -15.77
N PHE A 61 -0.63 45.29 -16.73
CA PHE A 61 -1.62 45.54 -17.77
C PHE A 61 -2.78 44.55 -17.65
N GLU A 62 -3.98 45.03 -17.84
CA GLU A 62 -5.16 44.22 -18.12
C GLU A 62 -5.28 43.95 -19.62
N LEU A 63 -5.61 42.72 -20.01
CA LEU A 63 -5.88 42.34 -21.39
C LEU A 63 -7.37 42.52 -21.69
N ILE A 64 -7.75 43.67 -22.26
CA ILE A 64 -9.12 43.94 -22.70
C ILE A 64 -9.21 43.70 -24.22
N ASN A 65 -10.07 42.78 -24.67
CA ASN A 65 -10.12 42.38 -26.08
C ASN A 65 -8.76 41.98 -26.67
N PHE A 66 -7.89 41.40 -25.82
CA PHE A 66 -6.50 41.03 -26.13
C PHE A 66 -5.56 42.22 -26.41
N GLU A 67 -5.92 43.41 -25.99
CA GLU A 67 -5.06 44.60 -26.02
C GLU A 67 -4.60 44.97 -24.61
N LYS A 68 -3.35 45.47 -24.49
CA LYS A 68 -2.78 45.88 -23.20
C LYS A 68 -3.32 47.21 -22.74
N LYS A 69 -3.99 47.27 -21.57
CA LYS A 69 -4.39 48.46 -20.89
C LYS A 69 -3.74 48.57 -19.51
N ILE A 70 -2.98 49.62 -19.25
CA ILE A 70 -2.25 49.77 -17.98
C ILE A 70 -3.22 49.83 -16.79
N VAL A 71 -2.92 49.09 -15.73
CA VAL A 71 -3.55 49.25 -14.42
C VAL A 71 -2.91 50.43 -13.73
N LYS A 72 -3.63 51.56 -13.70
CA LYS A 72 -3.12 52.82 -13.20
C LYS A 72 -2.53 52.72 -11.79
N GLY A 73 -1.42 53.35 -11.56
CA GLY A 73 -0.65 53.36 -10.30
C GLY A 73 0.43 52.28 -10.24
N THR A 74 0.35 51.22 -11.07
CA THR A 74 1.36 50.17 -11.06
C THR A 74 2.66 50.58 -11.79
N GLU A 75 2.61 51.59 -12.63
CA GLU A 75 3.73 52.20 -13.32
C GLU A 75 4.64 53.05 -12.40
N THR A 76 4.13 53.46 -11.24
CA THR A 76 4.85 54.35 -10.30
C THR A 76 5.63 53.61 -9.21
N VAL A 77 5.40 52.28 -9.09
CA VAL A 77 6.00 51.48 -8.05
C VAL A 77 6.71 50.30 -8.68
N ASP A 78 8.00 50.15 -8.40
CA ASP A 78 8.79 48.99 -8.83
C ASP A 78 8.40 47.75 -8.01
N ILE A 79 7.43 47.00 -8.51
CA ILE A 79 6.92 45.77 -7.91
C ILE A 79 7.04 44.63 -8.89
N GLU A 80 7.38 43.43 -8.38
CA GLU A 80 7.28 42.16 -9.11
C GLU A 80 6.01 41.48 -8.63
N VAL A 81 5.02 41.39 -9.52
CA VAL A 81 3.70 40.79 -9.21
C VAL A 81 3.84 39.25 -9.22
N VAL A 82 3.13 38.57 -8.31
CA VAL A 82 3.03 37.12 -8.22
C VAL A 82 1.58 36.65 -8.16
N GLY A 83 0.61 37.57 -8.04
CA GLY A 83 -0.82 37.21 -8.10
C GLY A 83 -1.67 38.48 -8.21
N VAL A 84 -2.80 38.40 -8.91
CA VAL A 84 -3.78 39.48 -9.07
C VAL A 84 -5.18 38.90 -8.83
N PHE A 85 -5.92 39.57 -7.94
CA PHE A 85 -7.27 39.12 -7.55
C PHE A 85 -8.22 40.32 -7.56
N GLU A 86 -9.44 40.08 -7.99
CA GLU A 86 -10.49 41.09 -7.94
C GLU A 86 -11.06 41.20 -6.52
N GLU A 87 -11.14 42.40 -6.00
CA GLU A 87 -11.79 42.75 -4.75
C GLU A 87 -13.20 43.34 -5.00
N ILE A 88 -13.93 43.57 -3.93
CA ILE A 88 -15.21 44.29 -3.99
C ILE A 88 -15.00 45.71 -4.58
N ASN A 89 -15.96 46.20 -5.35
CA ASN A 89 -15.91 47.53 -6.00
C ASN A 89 -14.85 47.68 -7.11
N ASN A 90 -14.56 46.61 -7.83
CA ASN A 90 -13.67 46.63 -8.98
C ASN A 90 -12.21 47.03 -8.68
N SER A 91 -11.80 47.05 -7.40
CA SER A 91 -10.40 47.18 -7.00
C SER A 91 -9.65 45.85 -7.20
N LEU A 92 -8.35 45.90 -7.36
CA LEU A 92 -7.51 44.71 -7.51
C LEU A 92 -6.61 44.56 -6.28
N LEU A 93 -6.61 43.39 -5.71
CA LEU A 93 -5.58 42.95 -4.77
C LEU A 93 -4.40 42.42 -5.57
N ILE A 94 -3.23 42.98 -5.36
CA ILE A 94 -1.99 42.63 -6.05
C ILE A 94 -1.01 42.06 -5.02
N ALA A 95 -0.67 40.78 -5.19
CA ALA A 95 0.38 40.16 -4.41
C ALA A 95 1.74 40.39 -5.10
N THR A 96 2.74 40.76 -4.32
CA THR A 96 4.08 41.04 -4.84
C THR A 96 5.10 40.08 -4.22
N LYS A 97 6.17 39.84 -4.94
CA LYS A 97 7.21 38.90 -4.57
C LYS A 97 7.88 39.21 -3.22
N ASN A 98 8.17 40.48 -2.93
CA ASN A 98 8.94 40.90 -1.76
C ASN A 98 8.46 42.20 -1.10
N LYS A 99 7.32 42.75 -1.52
CA LYS A 99 6.74 43.97 -0.97
C LYS A 99 5.33 43.80 -0.41
N GLY A 100 4.91 42.53 -0.16
CA GLY A 100 3.63 42.17 0.42
C GLY A 100 2.44 42.38 -0.52
N PHE A 101 1.28 42.67 0.06
CA PHE A 101 0.02 42.84 -0.66
C PHE A 101 -0.34 44.32 -0.82
N TRP A 102 -0.87 44.65 -1.99
CA TRP A 102 -1.27 46.00 -2.40
C TRP A 102 -2.70 45.96 -2.94
N THR A 103 -3.35 47.10 -2.93
CA THR A 103 -4.64 47.28 -3.62
C THR A 103 -4.53 48.37 -4.64
N SER A 104 -5.05 48.16 -5.86
CA SER A 104 -5.22 49.19 -6.88
C SER A 104 -6.65 49.70 -6.80
N LYS A 105 -6.79 50.97 -6.38
CA LYS A 105 -8.08 51.62 -6.22
C LYS A 105 -8.00 53.08 -6.71
N ASP A 106 -8.98 53.54 -7.48
CA ASP A 106 -9.12 54.89 -7.97
C ASP A 106 -7.86 55.46 -8.68
N GLY A 107 -7.11 54.56 -9.33
CA GLY A 107 -5.87 54.91 -10.05
C GLY A 107 -4.63 55.04 -9.18
N ALA A 108 -4.72 54.72 -7.90
CA ALA A 108 -3.58 54.65 -6.97
C ALA A 108 -3.29 53.21 -6.55
N LEU A 109 -2.01 52.88 -6.35
CA LEU A 109 -1.54 51.62 -5.77
C LEU A 109 -1.21 51.86 -4.29
N ILE A 110 -1.95 51.25 -3.41
CA ILE A 110 -1.86 51.41 -1.96
C ILE A 110 -1.45 50.08 -1.31
N LYS A 111 -0.40 50.09 -0.50
CA LYS A 111 0.02 48.92 0.27
C LYS A 111 -1.03 48.61 1.33
N LYS A 112 -1.44 47.36 1.43
CA LYS A 112 -2.34 46.89 2.48
C LYS A 112 -1.62 46.91 3.83
N ASP A 113 -2.25 47.50 4.84
CA ASP A 113 -1.76 47.40 6.23
C ASP A 113 -2.13 46.06 6.85
N TRP A 114 -1.50 45.01 6.34
CA TRP A 114 -1.69 43.65 6.79
C TRP A 114 -0.52 43.19 7.64
N GLU A 115 -0.79 42.67 8.83
CA GLU A 115 0.22 42.16 9.75
C GLU A 115 1.12 41.09 9.06
N ILE A 116 0.53 40.23 8.24
CA ILE A 116 1.25 39.17 7.53
C ILE A 116 2.35 39.73 6.59
N ASN A 117 2.25 40.94 6.10
CA ASN A 117 3.24 41.53 5.21
C ASN A 117 4.64 41.55 5.84
N THR A 118 4.74 41.86 7.13
CA THR A 118 6.04 41.91 7.86
C THR A 118 6.70 40.51 7.92
N GLU A 119 5.90 39.48 7.94
CA GLU A 119 6.37 38.06 7.96
C GLU A 119 6.75 37.61 6.57
N ILE A 120 5.82 37.68 5.59
CA ILE A 120 6.01 37.12 4.27
C ILE A 120 7.03 37.82 3.39
N GLU A 121 7.22 39.10 3.55
CA GLU A 121 8.23 39.90 2.80
C GLU A 121 9.65 39.37 3.01
N LYS A 122 9.94 38.81 4.20
CA LYS A 122 11.23 38.19 4.53
C LYS A 122 11.49 36.90 3.77
N PHE A 123 10.42 36.21 3.32
CA PHE A 123 10.49 34.88 2.79
C PHE A 123 10.30 34.76 1.28
N ILE A 124 10.07 35.86 0.59
CA ILE A 124 9.89 35.94 -0.87
C ILE A 124 8.68 35.11 -1.33
N ILE A 125 7.60 35.78 -1.65
CA ILE A 125 6.40 35.12 -2.20
C ILE A 125 6.71 34.61 -3.61
N THR A 126 6.42 33.37 -3.88
CA THR A 126 6.65 32.73 -5.18
C THR A 126 5.40 32.60 -6.01
N ASP A 127 4.26 32.41 -5.35
CA ASP A 127 2.97 32.21 -5.98
C ASP A 127 1.83 32.49 -4.99
N VAL A 128 0.71 32.99 -5.49
CA VAL A 128 -0.50 33.22 -4.69
C VAL A 128 -1.71 32.73 -5.47
N GLU A 129 -2.55 31.93 -4.80
CA GLU A 129 -3.79 31.37 -5.36
C GLU A 129 -5.00 31.77 -4.51
N ALA A 130 -6.13 32.04 -5.13
CA ALA A 130 -7.40 32.20 -4.42
C ALA A 130 -7.85 30.87 -3.82
N TYR A 131 -8.09 30.84 -2.49
CA TYR A 131 -8.41 29.59 -1.82
C TYR A 131 -9.94 29.33 -1.75
N THR A 132 -10.58 29.98 -0.81
CA THR A 132 -12.03 29.98 -0.62
C THR A 132 -12.48 31.42 -0.50
N GLU A 133 -13.78 31.66 -0.44
CA GLU A 133 -14.29 33.02 -0.33
C GLU A 133 -13.54 33.83 0.74
N GLY A 134 -12.89 34.89 0.31
CA GLY A 134 -12.12 35.79 1.16
C GLY A 134 -10.82 35.21 1.76
N LYS A 135 -10.22 34.16 1.18
CA LYS A 135 -8.95 33.61 1.61
C LYS A 135 -8.00 33.40 0.45
N PHE A 136 -6.70 33.41 0.74
CA PHE A 136 -5.63 33.21 -0.23
C PHE A 136 -4.61 32.22 0.29
N ILE A 137 -3.99 31.48 -0.62
CA ILE A 137 -2.81 30.66 -0.34
C ILE A 137 -1.60 31.42 -0.87
N ALA A 138 -0.59 31.65 -0.04
CA ALA A 138 0.64 32.33 -0.43
C ALA A 138 1.84 31.38 -0.21
N GLY A 139 2.43 30.90 -1.29
CA GLY A 139 3.67 30.14 -1.28
C GLY A 139 4.89 31.03 -1.13
N THR A 140 5.90 30.58 -0.37
CA THR A 140 7.15 31.33 -0.16
C THR A 140 8.38 30.49 -0.51
N LEU A 141 9.46 31.16 -0.86
CA LEU A 141 10.72 30.51 -1.21
C LEU A 141 11.43 29.88 0.02
N ARG A 142 11.19 30.39 1.23
CA ARG A 142 12.03 30.06 2.39
C ARG A 142 11.27 29.53 3.61
N ASN A 143 9.94 29.65 3.64
CA ASN A 143 9.16 29.31 4.84
C ASN A 143 7.82 28.60 4.55
N GLY A 144 7.77 27.78 3.50
CA GLY A 144 6.57 27.04 3.16
C GLY A 144 5.47 27.94 2.59
N PHE A 145 4.22 27.72 2.98
CA PHE A 145 3.08 28.48 2.50
C PHE A 145 2.13 28.85 3.62
N TYR A 146 1.36 29.89 3.37
CA TYR A 146 0.38 30.45 4.30
C TYR A 146 -1.02 30.38 3.70
N ILE A 147 -2.02 30.22 4.56
CA ILE A 147 -3.42 30.52 4.25
C ILE A 147 -3.75 31.80 4.99
N ILE A 148 -4.20 32.80 4.25
CA ILE A 148 -4.36 34.20 4.72
C ILE A 148 -5.82 34.61 4.48
N SER A 149 -6.42 35.34 5.43
CA SER A 149 -7.73 35.97 5.24
C SER A 149 -7.64 37.21 4.34
N ASN A 150 -8.79 37.69 3.84
CA ASN A 150 -8.88 38.94 3.12
C ASN A 150 -8.61 40.19 4.00
N LYS A 151 -8.37 39.96 5.29
CA LYS A 151 -7.91 41.00 6.24
C LYS A 151 -6.41 40.92 6.52
N GLY A 152 -5.72 39.96 5.92
CA GLY A 152 -4.30 39.72 6.15
C GLY A 152 -3.97 38.90 7.40
N GLU A 153 -4.98 38.26 8.02
CA GLU A 153 -4.79 37.42 9.19
C GLU A 153 -4.23 36.06 8.77
N LYS A 154 -3.26 35.57 9.51
CA LYS A 154 -2.68 34.25 9.32
C LYS A 154 -3.65 33.16 9.85
N ILE A 155 -4.31 32.43 8.93
CA ILE A 155 -5.23 31.34 9.27
C ILE A 155 -4.47 30.05 9.52
N ALA A 156 -3.51 29.74 8.63
CA ALA A 156 -2.67 28.55 8.75
C ALA A 156 -1.30 28.80 8.13
N HIS A 157 -0.31 28.05 8.61
CA HIS A 157 1.06 28.08 8.10
C HIS A 157 1.61 26.67 8.05
N PHE A 158 2.13 26.29 6.88
CA PHE A 158 2.70 24.97 6.63
C PHE A 158 4.13 25.12 6.14
N ASN A 159 5.04 24.45 6.83
CA ASN A 159 6.46 24.43 6.48
C ASN A 159 7.08 23.08 6.82
N LYS A 160 8.38 22.92 6.63
CA LYS A 160 9.08 21.66 6.90
C LYS A 160 8.97 21.22 8.37
N SER A 161 8.81 22.14 9.32
CA SER A 161 8.71 21.78 10.73
C SER A 161 7.39 21.12 11.10
N ASN A 162 6.35 21.32 10.32
CA ASN A 162 5.02 20.75 10.57
C ASN A 162 4.51 19.88 9.40
N GLY A 163 5.43 19.33 8.60
CA GLY A 163 5.13 18.22 7.70
C GLY A 163 5.23 18.50 6.21
N LEU A 164 5.53 19.72 5.79
CA LEU A 164 5.81 20.01 4.38
C LEU A 164 7.18 19.40 3.99
N GLU A 165 7.29 18.89 2.77
CA GLU A 165 8.51 18.26 2.29
C GLU A 165 9.71 19.23 2.26
N ASN A 166 9.47 20.47 1.81
CA ASN A 166 10.49 21.51 1.73
C ASN A 166 9.87 22.89 1.97
N ASN A 167 10.66 23.82 2.55
CA ASN A 167 10.25 25.20 2.75
C ASN A 167 10.22 26.04 1.46
N ALA A 168 10.97 25.63 0.44
CA ALA A 168 11.03 26.35 -0.83
C ALA A 168 9.85 25.93 -1.71
N VAL A 169 8.78 26.68 -1.62
CA VAL A 169 7.59 26.52 -2.47
C VAL A 169 7.82 27.20 -3.80
N ARG A 170 7.48 26.54 -4.89
CA ARG A 170 7.53 27.05 -6.26
C ARG A 170 6.18 27.48 -6.78
N ASN A 171 5.16 26.68 -6.48
CA ASN A 171 3.80 26.94 -6.92
C ASN A 171 2.80 26.34 -5.95
N VAL A 172 1.63 26.92 -5.84
CA VAL A 172 0.49 26.42 -5.07
C VAL A 172 -0.73 26.29 -5.96
N PHE A 173 -1.53 25.29 -5.73
CA PHE A 173 -2.75 25.04 -6.50
C PHE A 173 -3.86 24.50 -5.59
N LYS A 174 -5.05 25.06 -5.74
CA LYS A 174 -6.26 24.61 -5.06
C LYS A 174 -7.08 23.71 -5.95
N ASP A 175 -7.35 22.49 -5.52
CA ASP A 175 -8.23 21.58 -6.24
C ASP A 175 -9.71 21.89 -6.02
N SER A 176 -10.58 21.19 -6.75
CA SER A 176 -12.04 21.33 -6.66
C SER A 176 -12.64 20.98 -5.30
N ASN A 177 -11.90 20.25 -4.46
CA ASN A 177 -12.29 19.88 -3.09
C ASN A 177 -11.75 20.85 -2.04
N ASN A 178 -11.13 21.94 -2.46
CA ASN A 178 -10.42 22.91 -1.63
C ASN A 178 -9.22 22.31 -0.88
N ASN A 179 -8.59 21.27 -1.41
CA ASN A 179 -7.30 20.79 -0.95
C ASN A 179 -6.18 21.54 -1.66
N VAL A 180 -5.03 21.62 -1.05
CA VAL A 180 -3.90 22.39 -1.54
C VAL A 180 -2.80 21.46 -2.06
N TRP A 181 -2.41 21.68 -3.29
CA TRP A 181 -1.24 21.09 -3.91
C TRP A 181 -0.09 22.07 -3.90
N VAL A 182 1.07 21.66 -3.43
CA VAL A 182 2.24 22.50 -3.28
C VAL A 182 3.42 21.88 -4.00
N ALA A 183 3.87 22.54 -5.06
CA ALA A 183 5.11 22.17 -5.70
C ALA A 183 6.28 22.79 -4.92
N THR A 184 7.19 21.98 -4.46
CA THR A 184 8.40 22.40 -3.72
C THR A 184 9.66 22.04 -4.51
N GLU A 185 10.82 22.52 -4.05
CA GLU A 185 12.12 22.12 -4.59
C GLU A 185 12.37 20.59 -4.53
N SER A 186 11.76 19.90 -3.56
CA SER A 186 12.01 18.47 -3.31
C SER A 186 10.88 17.55 -3.80
N GLY A 187 9.83 18.08 -4.42
CA GLY A 187 8.69 17.31 -4.88
C GLY A 187 7.36 18.00 -4.68
N ILE A 188 6.27 17.22 -4.66
CA ILE A 188 4.90 17.72 -4.55
C ILE A 188 4.32 17.26 -3.22
N SER A 189 3.75 18.20 -2.46
CA SER A 189 2.98 17.93 -1.25
C SER A 189 1.50 18.15 -1.51
N TYR A 190 0.66 17.27 -0.97
CA TYR A 190 -0.79 17.38 -1.00
C TYR A 190 -1.33 17.57 0.41
N ILE A 191 -2.12 18.61 0.62
CA ILE A 191 -2.62 19.01 1.93
C ILE A 191 -4.15 19.04 1.93
N GLU A 192 -4.77 18.17 2.70
CA GLU A 192 -6.19 18.18 2.97
C GLU A 192 -6.50 19.15 4.10
N VAL A 193 -6.58 20.44 3.79
CA VAL A 193 -6.72 21.52 4.79
C VAL A 193 -7.95 21.34 5.69
N ASN A 194 -9.05 20.86 5.12
CA ASN A 194 -10.30 20.62 5.81
C ASN A 194 -10.48 19.15 6.25
N SER A 195 -9.38 18.39 6.33
CA SER A 195 -9.44 17.01 6.82
C SER A 195 -9.97 16.96 8.25
N ARG A 196 -10.86 15.99 8.50
CA ARG A 196 -11.33 15.69 9.86
C ARG A 196 -10.23 15.01 10.70
N THR A 197 -9.23 14.46 10.04
CA THR A 197 -8.11 13.81 10.67
C THR A 197 -6.89 14.70 10.48
N LYS A 198 -6.44 15.29 11.56
CA LYS A 198 -5.21 16.07 11.63
C LYS A 198 -4.17 15.27 12.41
N TYR A 199 -2.91 15.51 12.13
CA TYR A 199 -1.83 14.82 12.83
C TYR A 199 -0.67 15.75 13.11
N LEU A 200 0.00 15.46 14.19
CA LEU A 200 1.25 16.08 14.58
C LEU A 200 2.31 14.98 14.64
N LEU A 201 3.19 14.95 13.63
CA LEU A 201 4.30 14.01 13.59
C LEU A 201 5.55 14.64 14.20
N ASP A 202 6.31 13.85 14.94
CA ASP A 202 7.60 14.26 15.45
C ASP A 202 8.69 14.17 14.39
N THR A 203 8.80 15.21 13.58
CA THR A 203 9.80 15.29 12.49
C THR A 203 11.21 15.58 12.98
N LYS A 204 11.38 15.96 14.26
CA LYS A 204 12.66 16.39 14.86
C LYS A 204 13.16 15.42 15.93
N SER A 205 12.47 14.30 16.16
CA SER A 205 12.74 13.35 17.25
C SER A 205 12.73 13.99 18.63
N ASN A 206 11.80 14.92 18.85
CA ASN A 206 11.71 15.67 20.10
C ASN A 206 10.89 14.96 21.17
N PHE A 207 9.72 14.39 20.79
CA PHE A 207 8.78 13.76 21.73
C PHE A 207 8.50 12.29 21.40
N GLY A 208 8.74 11.83 20.18
CA GLY A 208 8.72 10.44 19.78
C GLY A 208 7.32 9.79 19.75
N THR A 209 7.28 8.54 20.15
CA THR A 209 6.08 7.69 20.20
C THR A 209 5.18 8.07 21.35
N VAL A 210 3.90 8.33 21.06
CA VAL A 210 2.89 8.67 22.08
C VAL A 210 2.12 7.44 22.50
N TYR A 211 2.39 6.91 23.70
CA TYR A 211 1.71 5.73 24.25
C TYR A 211 0.39 6.07 24.93
N THR A 212 0.28 7.25 25.51
CA THR A 212 -0.89 7.65 26.31
C THR A 212 -1.06 9.16 26.29
N SER A 213 -2.28 9.63 26.49
CA SER A 213 -2.55 11.05 26.63
C SER A 213 -3.65 11.31 27.63
N LEU A 214 -3.61 12.47 28.26
CA LEU A 214 -4.62 12.97 29.20
C LEU A 214 -4.92 14.43 28.89
N LEU A 215 -6.18 14.75 28.70
CA LEU A 215 -6.61 16.15 28.61
C LEU A 215 -7.05 16.63 30.00
N LYS A 216 -6.42 17.72 30.45
CA LYS A 216 -6.85 18.45 31.64
C LYS A 216 -6.79 19.94 31.36
N ASP A 217 -7.88 20.61 31.55
CA ASP A 217 -8.08 22.01 31.19
C ASP A 217 -7.62 22.33 29.77
N SER A 218 -7.09 22.95 29.14
CA SER A 218 -6.69 23.06 27.71
C SER A 218 -5.37 22.39 27.38
N LEU A 219 -4.75 21.69 28.31
CA LEU A 219 -3.49 21.01 28.12
C LEU A 219 -3.67 19.52 27.89
N LEU A 220 -3.19 19.03 26.77
CA LEU A 220 -3.06 17.61 26.47
C LEU A 220 -1.68 17.14 26.94
N TYR A 221 -1.64 16.37 28.00
CA TYR A 221 -0.43 15.69 28.47
C TYR A 221 -0.16 14.49 27.59
N LEU A 222 1.07 14.33 27.14
CA LEU A 222 1.51 13.24 26.27
C LEU A 222 2.55 12.42 26.99
N GLY A 223 2.24 11.16 27.21
CA GLY A 223 3.19 10.16 27.71
C GLY A 223 3.88 9.47 26.54
N THR A 224 5.18 9.63 26.46
CA THR A 224 5.96 9.19 25.30
C THR A 224 7.17 8.35 25.72
N ASN A 225 7.88 7.81 24.72
CA ASN A 225 9.17 7.16 24.95
C ASN A 225 10.31 8.13 25.27
N GLN A 226 10.09 9.45 25.13
CA GLN A 226 11.07 10.50 25.41
C GLN A 226 10.78 11.26 26.71
N GLY A 227 9.66 10.96 27.39
CA GLY A 227 9.24 11.61 28.61
C GLY A 227 7.83 12.16 28.60
N LEU A 228 7.57 13.12 29.49
CA LEU A 228 6.28 13.80 29.63
C LEU A 228 6.29 15.14 28.89
N PHE A 229 5.31 15.30 28.00
CA PHE A 229 5.12 16.55 27.25
C PHE A 229 3.72 17.09 27.46
N THR A 230 3.52 18.38 27.13
CA THR A 230 2.21 19.02 27.06
C THR A 230 2.02 19.72 25.72
N LEU A 231 0.80 19.70 25.25
CA LEU A 231 0.35 20.38 24.04
C LEU A 231 -0.89 21.20 24.38
N ASN A 232 -0.87 22.51 24.07
CA ASN A 232 -2.05 23.35 24.24
C ASN A 232 -2.99 23.14 23.05
N ILE A 233 -4.16 22.58 23.27
CA ILE A 233 -5.12 22.24 22.19
C ILE A 233 -5.86 23.46 21.62
N ASN A 234 -5.81 24.61 22.29
CA ASN A 234 -6.45 25.86 21.84
C ASN A 234 -5.51 26.69 20.95
N GLU A 235 -4.23 26.39 20.95
CA GLU A 235 -3.25 27.05 20.09
C GLU A 235 -3.08 26.26 18.80
N ALA A 236 -3.57 26.79 17.68
CA ALA A 236 -3.29 26.22 16.37
C ALA A 236 -1.77 26.19 16.14
N LEU A 237 -1.17 25.01 15.95
CA LEU A 237 0.27 24.82 15.72
C LEU A 237 1.17 24.92 16.95
N SER A 238 0.67 24.66 18.17
CA SER A 238 1.55 24.54 19.32
C SER A 238 2.46 23.30 19.18
N GLU A 239 3.75 23.46 19.44
CA GLU A 239 4.68 22.32 19.54
C GLU A 239 4.56 21.71 20.94
N PRO A 240 4.71 20.38 21.07
CA PRO A 240 4.74 19.74 22.38
C PRO A 240 5.89 20.29 23.25
N LYS A 241 5.57 20.76 24.45
CA LYS A 241 6.54 21.30 25.41
C LYS A 241 6.91 20.20 26.41
N LEU A 242 8.20 19.99 26.60
CA LEU A 242 8.71 19.02 27.55
C LEU A 242 8.44 19.49 28.99
N ILE A 243 7.85 18.60 29.79
CA ILE A 243 7.76 18.78 31.25
C ILE A 243 8.95 18.08 31.97
N SER A 244 9.22 16.82 31.61
CA SER A 244 10.29 16.06 32.24
C SER A 244 10.85 14.99 31.30
N LYS A 245 12.19 14.89 31.27
CA LYS A 245 12.97 13.80 30.66
C LYS A 245 13.39 12.73 31.67
N ASN A 246 13.18 12.94 32.93
CA ASN A 246 13.70 12.07 33.99
C ASN A 246 12.92 10.76 34.10
N ILE A 247 11.83 10.62 33.35
CA ILE A 247 11.01 9.42 33.29
C ILE A 247 11.11 8.87 31.87
N GLN A 248 11.54 7.62 31.74
CA GLN A 248 11.55 6.90 30.46
C GLN A 248 10.18 6.27 30.26
N GLU A 249 9.80 6.13 29.00
CA GLU A 249 8.62 5.39 28.52
C GLU A 249 7.38 5.48 29.42
N ILE A 250 6.55 6.45 29.18
CA ILE A 250 5.34 6.66 29.96
C ILE A 250 4.20 5.83 29.35
N TRP A 251 3.80 4.79 30.07
CA TRP A 251 2.79 3.84 29.64
C TRP A 251 1.36 4.28 29.88
N HIS A 252 1.14 5.02 30.98
CA HIS A 252 -0.20 5.44 31.36
C HIS A 252 -0.18 6.77 32.10
N ILE A 253 -1.15 7.62 31.76
CA ILE A 253 -1.45 8.85 32.48
C ILE A 253 -2.96 8.86 32.74
N ASP A 254 -3.33 9.12 33.98
CA ASP A 254 -4.74 9.27 34.35
C ASP A 254 -4.93 10.34 35.40
N GLU A 255 -6.11 10.93 35.45
CA GLU A 255 -6.52 11.85 36.52
C GLU A 255 -7.38 11.07 37.52
N ILE A 256 -6.84 10.87 38.69
CA ILE A 256 -7.51 10.14 39.77
C ILE A 256 -7.68 11.07 40.98
N ASP A 257 -8.93 11.35 41.32
CA ASP A 257 -9.33 12.26 42.42
C ASP A 257 -8.63 13.64 42.34
N GLY A 258 -8.52 14.19 41.12
CA GLY A 258 -7.94 15.51 40.88
C GLY A 258 -6.39 15.51 40.74
N GLN A 259 -5.71 14.38 40.98
CA GLN A 259 -4.28 14.24 40.83
C GLN A 259 -3.94 13.54 39.52
N ILE A 260 -2.95 14.04 38.78
CA ILE A 260 -2.41 13.39 37.59
C ILE A 260 -1.38 12.36 38.04
N ILE A 261 -1.72 11.09 37.85
CA ILE A 261 -0.84 9.95 38.15
C ILE A 261 -0.27 9.40 36.86
N ILE A 262 1.02 9.08 36.90
CA ILE A 262 1.80 8.68 35.74
C ILE A 262 2.48 7.35 36.03
N GLY A 263 2.24 6.39 35.19
CA GLY A 263 2.92 5.10 35.19
C GLY A 263 3.92 5.03 34.04
N SER A 264 5.13 4.64 34.39
CA SER A 264 6.24 4.60 33.45
C SER A 264 7.01 3.27 33.55
N HIS A 265 8.02 3.14 32.69
CA HIS A 265 8.99 2.03 32.75
C HIS A 265 9.62 1.87 34.15
N ASN A 266 9.89 2.98 34.81
CA ASN A 266 10.68 2.99 36.04
C ASN A 266 9.84 3.12 37.35
N GLY A 267 8.52 3.31 37.22
CA GLY A 267 7.68 3.44 38.42
C GLY A 267 6.41 4.26 38.25
N VAL A 268 5.89 4.71 39.38
CA VAL A 268 4.66 5.50 39.48
C VAL A 268 4.99 6.87 40.09
N TYR A 269 4.44 7.90 39.46
CA TYR A 269 4.68 9.30 39.80
C TYR A 269 3.37 10.08 39.89
N VAL A 270 3.39 11.18 40.64
CA VAL A 270 2.33 12.19 40.63
C VAL A 270 2.87 13.50 40.08
N LEU A 271 2.11 14.17 39.27
CA LEU A 271 2.45 15.49 38.74
C LEU A 271 1.83 16.58 39.63
N GLU A 272 2.67 17.36 40.29
CA GLU A 272 2.26 18.50 41.11
C GLU A 272 3.02 19.75 40.66
N ASN A 273 2.31 20.79 40.26
CA ASN A 273 2.90 22.06 39.83
C ASN A 273 3.97 21.89 38.73
N ASN A 274 3.72 21.01 37.77
CA ASN A 274 4.66 20.65 36.71
C ASN A 274 5.94 19.96 37.21
N ILE A 275 5.98 19.50 38.45
CA ILE A 275 7.07 18.72 39.02
C ILE A 275 6.58 17.28 39.24
N LEU A 276 7.39 16.33 38.82
CA LEU A 276 7.10 14.92 39.04
C LEU A 276 7.66 14.47 40.40
N LYS A 277 6.77 13.97 41.23
CA LYS A 277 7.12 13.34 42.50
C LYS A 277 6.96 11.84 42.41
N THR A 278 7.95 11.10 42.81
CA THR A 278 7.91 9.63 42.80
C THR A 278 7.01 9.14 43.93
N ILE A 279 6.06 8.26 43.57
CA ILE A 279 5.25 7.54 44.56
C ILE A 279 5.87 6.16 44.83
N HIS A 280 6.30 5.47 43.79
CA HIS A 280 6.88 4.13 43.90
C HIS A 280 7.84 3.86 42.73
N VAL A 281 8.94 3.17 43.01
CA VAL A 281 9.97 2.78 42.03
C VAL A 281 9.89 1.28 41.84
N GLU A 282 9.31 0.88 40.73
CA GLU A 282 9.24 -0.50 40.25
C GLU A 282 9.00 -0.53 38.73
N GLY A 283 9.47 -1.55 38.04
CA GLY A 283 9.34 -1.67 36.59
C GLY A 283 7.90 -1.81 36.11
N GLY A 284 7.48 -0.87 35.26
CA GLY A 284 6.28 -1.00 34.41
C GLY A 284 4.96 -0.60 35.05
N GLY A 285 4.78 0.64 35.42
CA GLY A 285 3.44 1.16 35.77
C GLY A 285 2.51 1.20 34.57
N TRP A 286 1.86 0.06 34.25
CA TRP A 286 1.08 -0.11 33.01
C TRP A 286 -0.28 0.57 33.01
N ILE A 287 -1.01 0.45 34.10
CA ILE A 287 -2.40 0.86 34.21
C ILE A 287 -2.81 1.10 35.66
N PHE A 288 -3.76 1.99 35.83
CA PHE A 288 -4.36 2.31 37.11
C PHE A 288 -5.83 1.90 37.11
N LYS A 289 -6.28 1.23 38.18
CA LYS A 289 -7.70 0.91 38.41
C LYS A 289 -8.10 1.19 39.83
N LYS A 290 -9.00 2.18 39.98
CA LYS A 290 -9.61 2.48 41.30
C LYS A 290 -10.58 1.38 41.65
N HIS A 291 -10.57 0.99 42.94
CA HIS A 291 -11.56 0.03 43.42
C HIS A 291 -13.00 0.57 43.25
N PRO A 292 -13.94 -0.21 42.70
CA PRO A 292 -15.27 0.31 42.34
C PRO A 292 -16.12 0.74 43.58
N LYS A 293 -15.87 0.17 44.75
CA LYS A 293 -16.62 0.42 46.00
C LYS A 293 -15.80 1.13 47.06
N ILE A 294 -14.47 1.06 47.05
CA ILE A 294 -13.59 1.61 48.10
C ILE A 294 -12.78 2.74 47.46
N SER A 295 -13.19 3.97 47.73
CA SER A 295 -12.71 5.15 46.99
C SER A 295 -11.24 5.51 47.25
N ASN A 296 -10.62 5.04 48.33
CA ASN A 296 -9.25 5.31 48.70
C ASN A 296 -8.26 4.19 48.27
N ILE A 297 -8.70 3.22 47.42
CA ILE A 297 -7.83 2.13 46.96
C ILE A 297 -7.66 2.23 45.45
N LEU A 298 -6.42 2.10 45.02
CA LEU A 298 -5.99 2.09 43.62
C LEU A 298 -5.06 0.88 43.40
N TYR A 299 -5.37 0.11 42.35
CA TYR A 299 -4.50 -0.99 41.89
C TYR A 299 -3.67 -0.50 40.71
N VAL A 300 -2.41 -0.86 40.76
CA VAL A 300 -1.45 -0.56 39.68
C VAL A 300 -0.86 -1.86 39.15
N GLY A 301 -1.00 -2.07 37.84
CA GLY A 301 -0.39 -3.20 37.18
C GLY A 301 1.07 -2.90 36.79
N PHE A 302 1.94 -3.86 37.07
CA PHE A 302 3.37 -3.79 36.78
C PHE A 302 3.81 -4.85 35.77
N TYR A 303 5.08 -4.86 35.40
CA TYR A 303 5.67 -5.94 34.58
C TYR A 303 5.54 -7.29 35.26
N SER A 304 5.57 -7.29 36.57
CA SER A 304 5.40 -8.46 37.39
C SER A 304 4.38 -8.19 38.50
N GLY A 305 3.12 -8.58 38.34
CA GLY A 305 2.08 -8.51 39.37
C GLY A 305 1.35 -7.18 39.44
N ILE A 306 0.68 -7.02 40.58
CA ILE A 306 -0.16 -5.86 40.91
C ILE A 306 0.21 -5.36 42.30
N ALA A 307 0.23 -4.06 42.43
CA ALA A 307 0.36 -3.40 43.73
C ALA A 307 -0.90 -2.62 44.10
N VAL A 308 -1.12 -2.50 45.40
CA VAL A 308 -2.16 -1.70 46.02
C VAL A 308 -1.57 -0.38 46.49
N PHE A 309 -2.24 0.68 46.11
CA PHE A 309 -1.96 2.04 46.57
C PHE A 309 -3.16 2.52 47.37
N GLN A 310 -2.88 3.20 48.45
CA GLN A 310 -3.92 3.76 49.31
C GLN A 310 -3.80 5.27 49.39
N LYS A 311 -4.93 5.95 49.34
CA LYS A 311 -5.00 7.38 49.53
C LYS A 311 -4.97 7.73 51.03
N ILE A 312 -3.89 8.32 51.49
CA ILE A 312 -3.64 8.75 52.86
C ILE A 312 -3.30 10.24 52.83
N ASP A 313 -3.94 11.05 53.66
CA ASP A 313 -3.77 12.51 53.71
C ASP A 313 -3.88 13.18 52.31
N ASN A 314 -4.89 12.76 51.57
CA ASN A 314 -5.15 13.19 50.22
C ASN A 314 -4.03 12.89 49.18
N GLN A 315 -3.07 12.04 49.53
CA GLN A 315 -2.00 11.59 48.62
C GLN A 315 -2.03 10.09 48.43
N TRP A 316 -1.80 9.65 47.20
CA TRP A 316 -1.65 8.24 46.86
C TRP A 316 -0.27 7.76 47.30
N LYS A 317 -0.26 6.71 48.15
CA LYS A 317 0.95 6.09 48.66
C LYS A 317 0.93 4.61 48.30
N PHE A 318 2.08 4.06 47.96
CA PHE A 318 2.26 2.61 47.81
C PHE A 318 2.02 1.95 49.15
N LEU A 319 1.22 0.89 49.19
CA LEU A 319 0.93 0.13 50.38
C LEU A 319 1.67 -1.21 50.33
N GLU A 320 1.31 -2.06 49.39
CA GLU A 320 1.93 -3.38 49.25
C GLU A 320 1.71 -3.91 47.79
N LYS A 321 2.48 -4.96 47.49
CA LYS A 321 2.32 -5.73 46.25
C LYS A 321 1.80 -7.12 46.58
N PHE A 322 0.99 -7.69 45.70
CA PHE A 322 0.50 -9.05 45.90
C PHE A 322 1.61 -10.08 45.57
N ASP A 323 2.30 -10.57 46.61
CA ASP A 323 3.44 -11.50 46.47
C ASP A 323 3.06 -12.83 45.80
N THR A 324 1.80 -13.23 45.89
CA THR A 324 1.29 -14.47 45.32
C THR A 324 0.91 -14.36 43.83
N PHE A 325 1.06 -13.17 43.24
CA PHE A 325 0.73 -12.93 41.84
C PHE A 325 1.84 -12.17 41.10
N GLY A 326 2.57 -12.85 40.25
CA GLY A 326 3.74 -12.34 39.53
C GLY A 326 3.58 -12.09 38.03
N GLU A 327 2.37 -12.17 37.49
CA GLU A 327 2.16 -12.03 36.03
C GLU A 327 2.07 -10.57 35.59
N SER A 328 2.48 -10.31 34.37
CA SER A 328 2.39 -8.97 33.77
C SER A 328 0.94 -8.49 33.69
N SER A 329 0.70 -7.35 34.34
CA SER A 329 -0.65 -6.83 34.60
C SER A 329 -0.92 -5.55 33.77
N ARG A 330 -0.84 -5.67 32.45
CA ARG A 330 -1.05 -4.56 31.52
C ARG A 330 -2.52 -4.23 31.29
N PHE A 331 -3.38 -5.23 31.29
CA PHE A 331 -4.82 -5.08 31.12
C PHE A 331 -5.52 -5.54 32.40
N ILE A 332 -6.13 -4.59 33.08
CA ILE A 332 -6.81 -4.80 34.39
C ILE A 332 -8.20 -4.20 34.30
N GLU A 333 -9.21 -4.92 34.75
CA GLU A 333 -10.58 -4.41 34.85
C GLU A 333 -11.36 -5.12 35.96
N PHE A 334 -12.35 -4.44 36.52
CA PHE A 334 -13.29 -5.01 37.47
C PHE A 334 -14.53 -5.52 36.76
N ASP A 335 -14.97 -6.73 37.12
CA ASP A 335 -16.31 -7.20 36.79
C ASP A 335 -17.41 -6.54 37.65
N GLU A 336 -18.66 -6.85 37.36
CA GLU A 336 -19.81 -6.33 38.09
C GLU A 336 -19.88 -6.81 39.55
N TYR A 337 -19.21 -7.93 39.86
CA TYR A 337 -19.14 -8.51 41.19
C TYR A 337 -18.00 -7.91 42.06
N GLY A 338 -17.15 -7.07 41.45
CA GLY A 338 -16.00 -6.44 42.09
C GLY A 338 -14.76 -7.36 42.14
N GLN A 339 -14.72 -8.39 41.29
CA GLN A 339 -13.52 -9.21 41.13
C GLN A 339 -12.57 -8.54 40.11
N LEU A 340 -11.28 -8.63 40.37
CA LEU A 340 -10.27 -8.04 39.51
C LEU A 340 -9.83 -9.04 38.47
N TRP A 341 -9.92 -8.63 37.20
CA TRP A 341 -9.51 -9.43 36.07
C TRP A 341 -8.27 -8.88 35.43
N ILE A 342 -7.37 -9.78 34.99
CA ILE A 342 -6.20 -9.46 34.18
C ILE A 342 -6.25 -10.26 32.90
N ALA A 343 -6.08 -9.59 31.76
CA ALA A 343 -5.83 -10.25 30.48
C ALA A 343 -4.33 -10.26 30.20
N HIS A 344 -3.79 -11.45 30.04
CA HIS A 344 -2.41 -11.65 29.61
C HIS A 344 -2.42 -12.14 28.15
N PRO A 345 -1.98 -11.33 27.18
CA PRO A 345 -2.15 -11.62 25.74
C PRO A 345 -1.61 -12.99 25.32
N SER A 346 -0.54 -13.48 25.93
CA SER A 346 0.07 -14.76 25.57
C SER A 346 -0.37 -15.95 26.43
N LYS A 347 -1.11 -15.75 27.52
CA LYS A 347 -1.44 -16.81 28.48
C LYS A 347 -2.94 -17.05 28.63
N GLY A 348 -3.76 -15.98 28.65
CA GLY A 348 -5.19 -16.05 28.92
C GLY A 348 -5.66 -15.05 29.96
N TYR A 349 -6.59 -15.44 30.79
CA TYR A 349 -7.19 -14.57 31.80
C TYR A 349 -6.87 -15.04 33.23
N TYR A 350 -6.67 -14.09 34.13
CA TYR A 350 -6.58 -14.31 35.55
C TYR A 350 -7.71 -13.57 36.24
N ARG A 351 -8.38 -14.21 37.16
CA ARG A 351 -9.38 -13.65 38.07
C ARG A 351 -8.84 -13.64 39.46
N LEU A 352 -8.78 -12.47 40.07
CA LEU A 352 -8.25 -12.23 41.39
C LEU A 352 -9.40 -11.93 42.34
N ARG A 353 -9.55 -12.74 43.35
CA ARG A 353 -10.51 -12.52 44.45
C ARG A 353 -9.82 -11.76 45.56
N LEU A 354 -10.27 -10.54 45.75
CA LEU A 354 -9.73 -9.65 46.76
C LEU A 354 -10.44 -9.84 48.11
N SER A 355 -9.74 -9.46 49.20
CA SER A 355 -10.36 -9.35 50.51
C SER A 355 -11.45 -8.27 50.52
N SER A 356 -12.34 -8.29 51.52
CA SER A 356 -13.44 -7.34 51.64
C SER A 356 -12.99 -5.88 51.75
N ASP A 357 -11.82 -5.64 52.32
CA ASP A 357 -11.15 -4.34 52.38
C ASP A 357 -10.36 -3.97 51.15
N GLY A 358 -10.24 -4.87 50.14
CA GLY A 358 -9.53 -4.67 48.90
C GLY A 358 -8.00 -4.65 49.04
N LEU A 359 -7.44 -4.94 50.20
CA LEU A 359 -6.01 -4.81 50.46
C LEU A 359 -5.23 -6.10 50.22
N LYS A 360 -5.87 -7.26 50.34
CA LYS A 360 -5.19 -8.57 50.21
C LYS A 360 -5.78 -9.37 49.03
N LEU A 361 -4.94 -10.20 48.45
CA LEU A 361 -5.30 -11.18 47.45
C LEU A 361 -5.60 -12.52 48.14
N ASN A 362 -6.88 -12.97 48.08
CA ASN A 362 -7.30 -14.22 48.70
C ASN A 362 -7.09 -15.42 47.77
N GLU A 363 -7.36 -15.25 46.49
CA GLU A 363 -7.30 -16.35 45.53
C GLU A 363 -7.00 -15.85 44.11
N VAL A 364 -6.33 -16.66 43.30
CA VAL A 364 -6.06 -16.44 41.90
C VAL A 364 -6.60 -17.62 41.10
N GLU A 365 -7.53 -17.36 40.21
CA GLU A 365 -8.04 -18.33 39.25
C GLU A 365 -7.41 -18.04 37.86
N PHE A 366 -6.93 -19.07 37.20
CA PHE A 366 -6.33 -18.95 35.88
C PHE A 366 -7.12 -19.69 34.81
N TYR A 367 -7.39 -18.99 33.72
CA TYR A 367 -8.10 -19.48 32.55
C TYR A 367 -7.21 -19.33 31.33
N GLY A 368 -6.54 -20.44 30.97
CA GLY A 368 -5.64 -20.51 29.81
C GLY A 368 -6.26 -21.25 28.64
N VAL A 369 -5.45 -21.59 27.62
CA VAL A 369 -5.88 -22.23 26.38
C VAL A 369 -6.56 -23.61 26.55
N LYS A 370 -6.42 -24.25 27.72
CA LYS A 370 -7.15 -25.47 28.07
C LYS A 370 -8.59 -25.19 28.51
N THR A 371 -8.92 -23.95 28.87
CA THR A 371 -10.29 -23.56 29.21
C THR A 371 -11.09 -23.36 27.93
N PRO A 372 -12.31 -23.92 27.84
CA PRO A 372 -13.17 -23.70 26.68
C PRO A 372 -13.33 -22.21 26.37
N ASN A 373 -13.28 -21.85 25.06
CA ASN A 373 -13.43 -20.48 24.57
C ASN A 373 -12.30 -19.51 24.94
N VAL A 374 -11.22 -19.95 25.56
CA VAL A 374 -10.03 -19.13 25.85
C VAL A 374 -8.91 -19.51 24.85
N GLU A 375 -8.20 -18.49 24.38
CA GLU A 375 -7.04 -18.60 23.48
C GLU A 375 -5.94 -17.66 23.91
N THR A 376 -4.76 -17.78 23.29
CA THR A 376 -3.76 -16.72 23.28
C THR A 376 -4.32 -15.49 22.58
N TYR A 377 -3.73 -14.30 22.77
CA TYR A 377 -4.28 -12.99 22.38
C TYR A 377 -5.60 -12.68 23.09
N ALA A 378 -5.55 -12.90 24.40
CA ALA A 378 -6.66 -12.69 25.31
C ALA A 378 -6.74 -11.22 25.74
N TYR A 379 -7.90 -10.61 25.49
CA TYR A 379 -8.20 -9.21 25.84
C TYR A 379 -9.59 -9.12 26.45
N PHE A 380 -9.87 -7.99 27.06
CA PHE A 380 -11.22 -7.63 27.50
C PHE A 380 -11.46 -6.13 27.38
N CYS A 381 -12.70 -5.74 27.37
CA CYS A 381 -13.16 -4.35 27.40
C CYS A 381 -14.51 -4.26 28.10
N LYS A 382 -14.94 -3.05 28.43
CA LYS A 382 -16.34 -2.81 28.83
C LYS A 382 -17.16 -2.37 27.61
N ILE A 383 -18.28 -3.05 27.39
CA ILE A 383 -19.30 -2.70 26.41
C ILE A 383 -20.63 -2.50 27.12
N ASP A 384 -21.16 -1.29 27.03
CA ASP A 384 -22.39 -0.86 27.74
C ASP A 384 -22.36 -1.23 29.25
N GLY A 385 -21.17 -1.08 29.84
CA GLY A 385 -20.92 -1.36 31.27
C GLY A 385 -20.54 -2.79 31.63
N SER A 386 -20.85 -3.77 30.80
CA SER A 386 -20.51 -5.18 31.01
C SER A 386 -19.10 -5.52 30.58
N LEU A 387 -18.41 -6.36 31.35
CA LEU A 387 -17.09 -6.87 31.00
C LEU A 387 -17.19 -7.95 29.92
N VAL A 388 -16.58 -7.68 28.78
CA VAL A 388 -16.58 -8.55 27.60
C VAL A 388 -15.15 -9.05 27.36
N PHE A 389 -14.99 -10.36 27.33
CA PHE A 389 -13.73 -11.04 27.00
C PHE A 389 -13.68 -11.31 25.50
N TYR A 390 -12.52 -11.14 24.87
CA TYR A 390 -12.39 -11.43 23.45
C TYR A 390 -11.01 -11.94 23.08
N ASN A 391 -10.98 -12.79 22.08
CA ASN A 391 -9.79 -13.44 21.54
C ASN A 391 -10.09 -13.87 20.08
N PRO A 392 -9.20 -14.53 19.35
CA PRO A 392 -9.46 -14.98 17.97
C PRO A 392 -10.68 -15.87 17.77
N LYS A 393 -11.19 -16.54 18.82
CA LYS A 393 -12.45 -17.33 18.76
C LYS A 393 -13.71 -16.47 18.81
N GLY A 394 -13.62 -15.20 19.19
CA GLY A 394 -14.74 -14.26 19.26
C GLY A 394 -14.89 -13.56 20.59
N PHE A 395 -16.14 -13.22 20.93
CA PHE A 395 -16.54 -12.47 22.13
C PHE A 395 -17.27 -13.35 23.13
N PHE A 396 -16.97 -13.16 24.42
CA PHE A 396 -17.49 -14.00 25.49
C PHE A 396 -17.86 -13.17 26.71
N TYR A 397 -18.86 -13.64 27.46
CA TYR A 397 -19.13 -13.26 28.83
C TYR A 397 -18.61 -14.35 29.75
N PHE A 398 -18.24 -14.00 30.95
CA PHE A 398 -17.91 -14.95 32.01
C PHE A 398 -19.12 -15.21 32.89
N GLU A 399 -19.57 -16.45 32.94
CA GLU A 399 -20.67 -16.91 33.78
C GLU A 399 -20.12 -17.43 35.09
N ALA A 400 -20.29 -16.63 36.15
CA ALA A 400 -19.71 -16.98 37.47
C ALA A 400 -20.33 -18.24 38.11
N SER A 401 -21.59 -18.52 37.77
CA SER A 401 -22.32 -19.71 38.31
C SER A 401 -21.78 -21.02 37.69
N GLU A 402 -21.31 -21.00 36.47
CA GLU A 402 -20.80 -22.16 35.75
C GLU A 402 -19.27 -22.15 35.65
N ASN A 403 -18.63 -21.10 36.14
CA ASN A 403 -17.20 -20.87 36.01
C ASN A 403 -16.69 -21.05 34.58
N SER A 404 -17.43 -20.50 33.61
CA SER A 404 -17.21 -20.74 32.17
C SER A 404 -17.37 -19.47 31.33
N PHE A 405 -16.79 -19.51 30.12
CA PHE A 405 -16.95 -18.43 29.15
C PHE A 405 -18.02 -18.80 28.12
N THR A 406 -19.08 -18.02 28.04
CA THR A 406 -20.19 -18.18 27.10
C THR A 406 -20.15 -17.15 25.97
N LYS A 407 -20.64 -17.51 24.77
CA LYS A 407 -20.60 -16.59 23.61
C LYS A 407 -21.42 -15.34 23.83
N ALA A 408 -20.81 -14.18 23.68
CA ALA A 408 -21.43 -12.87 23.74
C ALA A 408 -22.02 -12.49 22.36
N LYS A 409 -23.33 -12.72 22.16
CA LYS A 409 -24.01 -12.45 20.89
C LYS A 409 -23.93 -10.99 20.48
N TYR A 410 -24.31 -10.08 21.38
CA TYR A 410 -24.36 -8.65 21.11
C TYR A 410 -23.00 -8.04 20.69
N PRO A 411 -21.89 -8.22 21.42
CA PRO A 411 -20.58 -7.81 20.95
C PRO A 411 -20.18 -8.44 19.60
N SER A 412 -20.52 -9.71 19.37
CA SER A 412 -20.23 -10.39 18.12
C SER A 412 -20.95 -9.77 16.90
N GLU A 413 -22.15 -9.21 17.12
CA GLU A 413 -22.90 -8.49 16.09
C GLU A 413 -22.28 -7.10 15.82
N ILE A 414 -21.86 -6.38 16.86
CA ILE A 414 -21.22 -5.06 16.73
C ILE A 414 -19.97 -5.16 15.87
N PHE A 415 -19.09 -6.11 16.16
CA PHE A 415 -17.80 -6.25 15.50
C PHE A 415 -17.79 -7.29 14.38
N LYS A 416 -18.96 -7.59 13.81
CA LYS A 416 -19.10 -8.56 12.70
C LYS A 416 -18.21 -8.19 11.52
N GLY A 417 -17.41 -9.16 11.06
CA GLY A 417 -16.50 -8.98 9.93
C GLY A 417 -15.12 -8.39 10.29
N LEU A 418 -14.89 -8.05 11.56
CA LEU A 418 -13.57 -7.66 12.06
C LEU A 418 -12.91 -8.87 12.74
N ASN A 419 -11.71 -9.21 12.30
CA ASN A 419 -10.95 -10.34 12.84
C ASN A 419 -9.71 -9.86 13.61
N ASN A 420 -9.25 -10.67 14.57
CA ASN A 420 -8.02 -10.42 15.33
C ASN A 420 -7.99 -9.04 16.00
N ILE A 421 -9.11 -8.63 16.59
CA ILE A 421 -9.18 -7.37 17.32
C ILE A 421 -8.30 -7.50 18.58
N ASN A 422 -7.38 -6.56 18.78
CA ASN A 422 -6.47 -6.51 19.92
C ASN A 422 -6.75 -5.33 20.86
N TYR A 423 -7.62 -4.41 20.45
CA TYR A 423 -8.04 -3.29 21.29
C TYR A 423 -9.47 -2.87 20.98
N ILE A 424 -10.26 -2.64 22.03
CA ILE A 424 -11.59 -2.04 21.96
C ILE A 424 -11.72 -1.00 23.05
N HIS A 425 -12.28 0.14 22.70
CA HIS A 425 -12.64 1.20 23.65
C HIS A 425 -13.99 1.80 23.26
N GLN A 426 -14.93 1.81 24.19
CA GLN A 426 -16.22 2.45 23.99
C GLN A 426 -16.24 3.82 24.68
N ASP A 427 -16.69 4.84 23.92
CA ASP A 427 -17.12 6.13 24.47
C ASP A 427 -18.52 6.45 23.93
N ASN A 428 -19.53 6.27 24.77
CA ASN A 428 -20.94 6.44 24.40
C ASN A 428 -21.34 5.60 23.17
N ASN A 429 -21.64 6.24 22.05
CA ASN A 429 -22.06 5.59 20.81
C ASN A 429 -20.90 5.26 19.86
N VAL A 430 -19.67 5.53 20.26
CA VAL A 430 -18.45 5.29 19.46
C VAL A 430 -17.71 4.10 20.03
N PHE A 431 -17.48 3.11 19.19
CA PHE A 431 -16.71 1.92 19.52
C PHE A 431 -15.41 1.93 18.71
N TRP A 432 -14.33 2.36 19.31
CA TRP A 432 -13.01 2.30 18.72
C TRP A 432 -12.50 0.87 18.74
N TYR A 433 -11.85 0.47 17.68
CA TYR A 433 -11.20 -0.83 17.60
C TYR A 433 -9.83 -0.73 16.92
N ALA A 434 -8.94 -1.65 17.27
CA ALA A 434 -7.71 -1.88 16.53
C ALA A 434 -7.52 -3.37 16.27
N THR A 435 -6.88 -3.67 15.15
CA THR A 435 -6.38 -4.98 14.75
C THR A 435 -4.89 -4.83 14.42
N PRO A 436 -4.10 -5.88 14.23
CA PRO A 436 -2.68 -5.76 13.86
C PRO A 436 -2.42 -4.89 12.63
N ASN A 437 -3.40 -4.76 11.74
CA ASN A 437 -3.24 -4.08 10.45
C ASN A 437 -4.15 -2.88 10.23
N LEU A 438 -5.05 -2.55 11.16
CA LEU A 438 -6.10 -1.58 10.95
C LEU A 438 -6.60 -1.04 12.28
N PHE A 439 -6.92 0.24 12.34
CA PHE A 439 -7.75 0.80 13.40
C PHE A 439 -8.85 1.68 12.82
N GLY A 440 -9.93 1.79 13.57
CA GLY A 440 -11.11 2.55 13.16
C GLY A 440 -12.12 2.66 14.29
N TYR A 441 -13.32 3.05 13.93
CA TYR A 441 -14.44 3.08 14.89
C TYR A 441 -15.74 2.64 14.23
N LEU A 442 -16.64 2.14 15.08
CA LEU A 442 -18.02 1.88 14.74
C LEU A 442 -18.88 2.96 15.43
N LEU A 443 -19.73 3.61 14.66
CA LEU A 443 -20.69 4.58 15.20
C LEU A 443 -22.06 3.93 15.33
N ARG A 444 -22.59 3.88 16.56
CA ARG A 444 -23.92 3.35 16.84
C ARG A 444 -25.00 4.39 16.55
N SER A 445 -25.92 4.03 15.68
CA SER A 445 -27.15 4.81 15.37
C SER A 445 -28.38 3.90 15.52
N GLY A 446 -29.02 3.93 16.67
CA GLY A 446 -30.02 2.94 17.03
C GLY A 446 -29.45 1.53 17.11
N ASN A 447 -30.00 0.61 16.31
CA ASN A 447 -29.50 -0.78 16.20
C ASN A 447 -28.48 -0.99 15.08
N LEU A 448 -28.09 0.07 14.36
CA LEU A 448 -27.13 0.00 13.26
C LEU A 448 -25.74 0.46 13.73
N PHE A 449 -24.71 -0.18 13.17
CA PHE A 449 -23.31 0.17 13.41
C PHE A 449 -22.65 0.50 12.08
N GLU A 450 -22.16 1.74 11.95
CA GLU A 450 -21.45 2.25 10.79
C GLU A 450 -19.94 2.15 11.04
N ASN A 451 -19.23 1.36 10.23
CA ASN A 451 -17.79 1.19 10.37
C ASN A 451 -17.04 2.27 9.59
N THR A 452 -16.14 2.96 10.24
CA THR A 452 -15.28 3.99 9.66
C THR A 452 -13.81 3.71 10.01
N ASN A 453 -13.03 3.37 9.00
CA ASN A 453 -11.59 3.12 9.11
C ASN A 453 -10.79 3.91 8.06
N GLU A 454 -11.44 4.38 7.00
CA GLU A 454 -10.80 5.10 5.89
C GLU A 454 -9.91 6.29 6.30
N PRO A 455 -10.29 7.14 7.27
CA PRO A 455 -9.47 8.29 7.66
C PRO A 455 -8.10 7.90 8.23
N PHE A 456 -7.92 6.63 8.58
CA PHE A 456 -6.72 6.14 9.28
C PHE A 456 -5.80 5.29 8.41
N TYR A 457 -6.13 5.03 7.16
CA TYR A 457 -5.31 4.20 6.27
C TYR A 457 -3.88 4.69 6.10
N THR A 458 -3.66 6.00 6.06
CA THR A 458 -2.31 6.59 5.94
C THR A 458 -1.45 6.38 7.19
N PHE A 459 -2.07 6.02 8.31
CA PHE A 459 -1.39 5.83 9.59
C PHE A 459 -1.28 4.35 10.00
N TRP A 460 -1.64 3.44 9.14
CA TRP A 460 -1.63 2.01 9.36
C TRP A 460 -0.32 1.48 9.92
N SER A 461 0.78 1.82 9.25
CA SER A 461 2.12 1.42 9.67
C SER A 461 2.63 2.12 10.92
N LYS A 462 1.89 3.11 11.43
CA LYS A 462 2.25 3.94 12.58
C LYS A 462 1.40 3.67 13.82
N HIS A 463 0.41 2.78 13.72
CA HIS A 463 -0.38 2.45 14.91
C HIS A 463 0.44 1.57 15.86
N LEU A 464 0.18 1.71 17.14
CA LEU A 464 0.90 0.99 18.19
C LEU A 464 0.10 -0.24 18.55
N ASN A 465 0.57 -1.43 18.17
CA ASN A 465 -0.03 -2.69 18.61
C ASN A 465 -0.06 -2.71 20.15
N ASP A 466 -1.25 -3.00 20.72
CA ASP A 466 -1.52 -3.09 22.15
C ASP A 466 -1.33 -1.78 22.95
N PHE A 467 -0.95 -0.66 22.34
CA PHE A 467 -0.82 0.65 23.00
C PHE A 467 -1.80 1.69 22.46
N ASN A 468 -2.79 1.26 21.68
CA ASN A 468 -3.80 2.17 21.16
C ASN A 468 -4.61 2.74 22.33
N LYS A 469 -4.49 4.04 22.59
CA LYS A 469 -5.32 4.74 23.56
C LYS A 469 -6.02 5.91 22.88
N PHE A 470 -7.33 5.87 22.93
CA PHE A 470 -8.18 6.91 22.37
C PHE A 470 -8.59 7.84 23.49
N LYS A 471 -8.21 9.11 23.42
CA LYS A 471 -8.57 10.11 24.40
C LYS A 471 -9.53 11.12 23.83
N LYS A 472 -10.68 11.25 24.47
CA LYS A 472 -11.65 12.26 24.11
C LYS A 472 -11.11 13.66 24.42
N ILE A 473 -11.15 14.55 23.42
CA ILE A 473 -10.76 15.95 23.54
C ILE A 473 -11.96 16.82 23.82
N ASN A 474 -13.05 16.59 23.08
CA ASN A 474 -14.33 17.24 23.29
C ASN A 474 -15.46 16.33 22.81
N LYS A 475 -16.71 16.82 22.73
CA LYS A 475 -17.89 16.03 22.32
C LYS A 475 -17.70 15.34 20.98
N ASN A 476 -16.91 15.94 20.08
CA ASN A 476 -16.81 15.55 18.68
C ASN A 476 -15.38 15.17 18.26
N SER A 477 -14.38 15.23 19.14
CA SER A 477 -12.99 14.94 18.74
C SER A 477 -12.23 14.08 19.72
N PHE A 478 -11.32 13.27 19.15
CA PHE A 478 -10.45 12.35 19.86
C PHE A 478 -9.00 12.56 19.45
N ALA A 479 -8.10 12.33 20.40
CA ALA A 479 -6.67 12.20 20.19
C ALA A 479 -6.27 10.72 20.25
N ILE A 480 -5.37 10.33 19.35
CA ILE A 480 -4.89 8.95 19.20
C ILE A 480 -3.37 8.98 19.11
N GLY A 481 -2.70 8.36 20.07
CA GLY A 481 -1.26 8.21 20.03
C GLY A 481 -0.83 7.23 18.93
N ILE A 482 0.25 7.57 18.23
CA ILE A 482 0.84 6.74 17.18
C ILE A 482 2.35 6.68 17.33
N ASP A 483 2.98 5.80 16.58
CA ASP A 483 4.43 5.81 16.43
C ASP A 483 4.85 7.14 15.80
N ASN A 484 5.74 7.83 16.54
CA ASN A 484 6.28 9.13 16.13
C ASN A 484 5.24 10.25 15.97
N GLY A 485 4.23 10.32 16.88
CA GLY A 485 3.27 11.40 16.84
C GLY A 485 1.91 11.17 17.49
N ILE A 486 0.96 12.03 17.11
CA ILE A 486 -0.43 11.99 17.58
C ILE A 486 -1.39 12.41 16.47
N ILE A 487 -2.54 11.73 16.40
CA ILE A 487 -3.64 12.03 15.50
C ILE A 487 -4.76 12.70 16.28
N PHE A 488 -5.41 13.70 15.69
CA PHE A 488 -6.66 14.30 16.13
C PHE A 488 -7.74 14.00 15.10
N HIS A 489 -8.81 13.34 15.51
CA HIS A 489 -9.93 13.02 14.64
C HIS A 489 -11.22 13.66 15.14
N GLU A 490 -11.95 14.33 14.22
CA GLU A 490 -13.20 15.01 14.52
C GLU A 490 -14.39 14.29 13.89
N PHE A 491 -15.38 13.93 14.74
CA PHE A 491 -16.67 13.42 14.29
C PHE A 491 -17.57 14.59 13.88
N ASN A 492 -17.99 14.64 12.67
CA ASN A 492 -19.03 15.58 12.28
C ASN A 492 -20.21 14.83 11.69
N SER A 493 -21.29 14.73 12.45
CA SER A 493 -22.53 14.07 12.03
C SER A 493 -23.27 14.77 10.89
N LYS A 494 -22.93 16.03 10.57
CA LYS A 494 -23.67 16.88 9.63
C LYS A 494 -23.05 17.04 8.24
N ILE A 495 -21.83 16.59 7.99
CA ILE A 495 -21.22 16.72 6.66
C ILE A 495 -21.11 15.33 6.01
N LYS A 496 -22.22 14.71 5.69
CA LYS A 496 -22.33 13.82 4.53
C LYS A 496 -22.44 14.68 3.26
N LYS A 497 -21.44 15.49 2.93
CA LYS A 497 -21.21 15.79 1.52
C LYS A 497 -20.65 14.50 0.96
N SER A 498 -21.54 13.67 0.40
CA SER A 498 -21.11 12.60 -0.49
C SER A 498 -20.31 13.29 -1.58
N ILE A 499 -18.99 13.21 -1.48
CA ILE A 499 -18.12 13.54 -2.58
C ILE A 499 -18.62 12.65 -3.70
N LYS A 500 -19.20 13.24 -4.75
CA LYS A 500 -19.65 12.46 -5.92
C LYS A 500 -18.38 11.89 -6.55
N THR A 501 -17.99 10.72 -6.08
CA THR A 501 -16.86 9.99 -6.63
C THR A 501 -17.26 9.55 -8.02
N SER A 502 -16.61 10.09 -9.03
CA SER A 502 -16.76 9.66 -10.42
C SER A 502 -15.56 8.82 -10.79
N LEU A 503 -15.78 7.52 -10.98
CA LEU A 503 -14.77 6.70 -11.63
C LEU A 503 -14.48 7.27 -13.01
N THR A 504 -13.21 7.53 -13.29
CA THR A 504 -12.77 8.11 -14.56
C THR A 504 -11.76 7.19 -15.22
N LEU A 505 -11.95 6.93 -16.49
CA LEU A 505 -10.96 6.27 -17.31
C LEU A 505 -9.86 7.29 -17.65
N LYS A 506 -8.63 7.06 -17.16
CA LYS A 506 -7.49 7.94 -17.41
C LYS A 506 -6.81 7.64 -18.75
N SER A 507 -6.68 6.37 -19.08
CA SER A 507 -6.19 5.94 -20.40
C SER A 507 -6.66 4.53 -20.73
N LEU A 508 -6.94 4.32 -22.01
CA LEU A 508 -7.23 3.02 -22.61
C LEU A 508 -6.24 2.83 -23.76
N LYS A 509 -5.37 1.85 -23.66
CA LYS A 509 -4.32 1.61 -24.64
C LYS A 509 -4.37 0.17 -25.12
N PHE A 510 -4.40 0.01 -26.44
CA PHE A 510 -4.22 -1.28 -27.08
C PHE A 510 -2.83 -1.30 -27.70
N ILE A 511 -2.01 -2.26 -27.32
CA ILE A 511 -0.58 -2.31 -27.61
C ILE A 511 -0.29 -3.51 -28.50
N SER A 512 0.47 -3.27 -29.55
CA SER A 512 1.08 -4.29 -30.41
C SER A 512 2.59 -4.38 -30.12
N ALA A 513 3.30 -5.26 -30.78
CA ALA A 513 4.76 -5.36 -30.64
C ALA A 513 5.51 -4.08 -31.05
N THR A 514 4.94 -3.24 -31.91
CA THR A 514 5.60 -2.08 -32.54
C THR A 514 4.88 -0.75 -32.32
N ASP A 515 3.60 -0.75 -31.92
CA ASP A 515 2.78 0.45 -31.88
C ASP A 515 1.68 0.39 -30.81
N THR A 516 1.03 1.54 -30.54
CA THR A 516 -0.03 1.67 -29.52
C THR A 516 -1.20 2.48 -30.07
N ILE A 517 -2.40 1.92 -29.97
CA ILE A 517 -3.66 2.65 -30.22
C ILE A 517 -4.19 3.18 -28.89
N ILE A 518 -4.44 4.48 -28.82
CA ILE A 518 -5.06 5.13 -27.67
C ILE A 518 -6.57 5.20 -27.93
N GLY A 519 -7.36 4.50 -27.12
CA GLY A 519 -8.81 4.55 -27.17
C GLY A 519 -9.37 5.85 -26.58
N PRO A 520 -10.57 6.29 -26.98
CA PRO A 520 -11.23 7.46 -26.43
C PRO A 520 -11.54 7.27 -24.94
N ILE A 521 -11.29 8.31 -24.16
CA ILE A 521 -11.60 8.34 -22.72
C ILE A 521 -13.10 8.50 -22.47
N THR A 522 -13.81 9.08 -23.42
CA THR A 522 -15.25 9.30 -23.41
C THR A 522 -15.86 8.95 -24.77
N GLY A 523 -16.87 8.10 -24.79
CA GLY A 523 -17.62 7.81 -26.01
C GLY A 523 -18.34 6.46 -25.97
N LYS A 524 -19.52 6.42 -26.54
CA LYS A 524 -20.36 5.22 -26.73
C LYS A 524 -20.08 4.48 -28.04
N SER A 525 -19.06 4.89 -28.80
CA SER A 525 -18.73 4.25 -30.07
C SER A 525 -17.94 2.97 -29.85
N GLU A 526 -18.38 1.90 -30.45
CA GLU A 526 -17.67 0.62 -30.45
C GLU A 526 -16.30 0.77 -31.12
N LEU A 527 -15.25 0.48 -30.35
CA LEU A 527 -13.88 0.54 -30.82
C LEU A 527 -13.53 -0.73 -31.58
N LYS A 528 -13.15 -0.59 -32.84
CA LYS A 528 -12.65 -1.69 -33.67
C LYS A 528 -11.13 -1.71 -33.66
N ILE A 529 -10.56 -2.72 -33.06
CA ILE A 529 -9.13 -2.86 -32.83
C ILE A 529 -8.56 -3.94 -33.74
N PRO A 530 -7.49 -3.68 -34.49
CA PRO A 530 -6.83 -4.71 -35.30
C PRO A 530 -6.27 -5.83 -34.41
N ASN A 531 -6.24 -7.05 -34.91
CA ASN A 531 -5.80 -8.23 -34.12
C ASN A 531 -4.37 -8.16 -33.58
N SER A 532 -3.49 -7.38 -34.20
CA SER A 532 -2.11 -7.18 -33.74
C SER A 532 -2.00 -6.43 -32.41
N TYR A 533 -3.04 -5.70 -32.00
CA TYR A 533 -3.09 -4.90 -30.78
C TYR A 533 -3.85 -5.66 -29.68
N ASN A 534 -3.32 -6.80 -29.30
CA ASN A 534 -3.98 -7.75 -28.41
C ASN A 534 -3.61 -7.60 -26.92
N TYR A 535 -2.79 -6.61 -26.57
CA TYR A 535 -2.49 -6.27 -25.18
C TYR A 535 -3.26 -5.01 -24.79
N LEU A 536 -4.21 -5.15 -23.87
CA LEU A 536 -5.00 -4.04 -23.35
C LEU A 536 -4.45 -3.56 -22.02
N LYS A 537 -4.08 -2.28 -21.97
CA LYS A 537 -3.63 -1.58 -20.76
C LYS A 537 -4.60 -0.46 -20.41
N ILE A 538 -5.10 -0.49 -19.19
CA ILE A 538 -6.11 0.43 -18.69
C ILE A 538 -5.55 1.16 -17.49
N LYS A 539 -5.73 2.48 -17.44
CA LYS A 539 -5.52 3.26 -16.22
C LYS A 539 -6.81 3.93 -15.82
N ILE A 540 -7.18 3.76 -14.56
CA ILE A 540 -8.37 4.34 -13.95
C ILE A 540 -7.98 5.34 -12.87
N ALA A 541 -8.86 6.27 -12.56
CA ALA A 541 -8.67 7.24 -11.50
C ALA A 541 -9.99 7.61 -10.83
N LEU A 542 -9.89 8.04 -9.59
CA LEU A 542 -10.95 8.67 -8.81
C LEU A 542 -10.52 10.10 -8.45
N PRO A 543 -10.67 11.07 -9.36
CA PRO A 543 -10.08 12.40 -9.19
C PRO A 543 -10.61 13.17 -7.99
N ASN A 544 -11.79 12.83 -7.48
CA ASN A 544 -12.45 13.55 -6.39
C ASN A 544 -12.32 12.83 -5.04
N VAL A 545 -11.47 11.82 -4.93
CA VAL A 545 -11.25 11.10 -3.67
C VAL A 545 -9.97 11.63 -3.02
N PRO A 546 -9.99 11.96 -1.73
CA PRO A 546 -8.78 12.29 -0.99
C PRO A 546 -7.71 11.20 -1.15
N LEU A 547 -6.44 11.61 -1.24
CA LEU A 547 -5.31 10.65 -1.36
C LEU A 547 -5.19 9.74 -0.13
N SER A 548 -5.72 10.19 1.01
CA SER A 548 -5.81 9.39 2.24
C SER A 548 -6.79 8.22 2.15
N ASN A 549 -7.74 8.26 1.21
CA ASN A 549 -8.76 7.21 1.05
C ASN A 549 -8.30 6.20 0.00
N SER A 550 -7.84 5.04 0.43
CA SER A 550 -7.54 3.93 -0.46
C SER A 550 -8.85 3.30 -0.97
N LYS A 551 -9.29 3.71 -2.15
CA LYS A 551 -10.44 3.10 -2.80
C LYS A 551 -10.04 1.83 -3.54
N GLN A 552 -10.90 0.85 -3.45
CA GLN A 552 -10.75 -0.41 -4.18
C GLN A 552 -11.54 -0.35 -5.47
N PHE A 553 -11.01 -1.02 -6.48
CA PHE A 553 -11.63 -1.18 -7.79
C PHE A 553 -11.94 -2.64 -8.04
N GLN A 554 -12.96 -2.88 -8.81
CA GLN A 554 -13.20 -4.16 -9.44
C GLN A 554 -13.39 -3.97 -10.94
N TYR A 555 -12.94 -4.94 -11.68
CA TYR A 555 -13.13 -4.99 -13.11
C TYR A 555 -13.71 -6.34 -13.53
N LYS A 556 -14.35 -6.34 -14.68
CA LYS A 556 -14.82 -7.54 -15.37
C LYS A 556 -14.68 -7.30 -16.86
N LEU A 557 -14.09 -8.26 -17.57
CA LEU A 557 -13.98 -8.22 -19.02
C LEU A 557 -14.88 -9.31 -19.62
N LYS A 558 -16.13 -8.96 -19.93
CA LYS A 558 -17.03 -9.86 -20.64
C LYS A 558 -16.47 -10.23 -21.99
N GLY A 559 -16.59 -11.47 -22.36
CA GLY A 559 -15.95 -12.04 -23.54
C GLY A 559 -14.65 -12.78 -23.24
N LEU A 560 -14.01 -12.49 -22.08
CA LEU A 560 -12.90 -13.26 -21.54
C LEU A 560 -13.35 -14.01 -20.27
N GLU A 561 -13.88 -13.28 -19.28
CA GLU A 561 -14.35 -13.82 -18.01
C GLU A 561 -15.63 -13.10 -17.56
N ASP A 562 -16.62 -13.82 -17.05
CA ASP A 562 -17.91 -13.25 -16.69
C ASP A 562 -18.10 -13.05 -15.17
N PHE A 563 -17.01 -13.04 -14.41
CA PHE A 563 -16.99 -12.74 -12.98
C PHE A 563 -16.18 -11.48 -12.68
N TRP A 564 -16.49 -10.85 -11.53
CA TRP A 564 -15.76 -9.68 -11.07
C TRP A 564 -14.41 -10.11 -10.47
N SER A 565 -13.36 -9.34 -10.76
CA SER A 565 -12.06 -9.49 -10.10
C SER A 565 -12.19 -9.38 -8.58
N PRO A 566 -11.25 -9.87 -7.79
CA PRO A 566 -11.08 -9.42 -6.40
C PRO A 566 -11.00 -7.89 -6.34
N TRP A 567 -11.29 -7.31 -5.16
CA TRP A 567 -11.06 -5.88 -4.93
C TRP A 567 -9.57 -5.56 -4.97
N ILE A 568 -9.15 -4.65 -5.84
CA ILE A 568 -7.76 -4.24 -6.01
C ILE A 568 -7.59 -2.75 -5.69
N TYR A 569 -6.40 -2.38 -5.23
CA TYR A 569 -6.00 -0.98 -5.01
C TYR A 569 -5.26 -0.39 -6.21
N ASP A 570 -4.72 -1.24 -7.07
CA ASP A 570 -3.98 -0.81 -8.24
C ASP A 570 -4.92 -0.14 -9.24
N SER A 571 -4.53 1.03 -9.72
CA SER A 571 -5.25 1.80 -10.72
C SER A 571 -4.90 1.39 -12.15
N GLU A 572 -3.97 0.45 -12.34
CA GLU A 572 -3.55 -0.07 -13.63
C GLU A 572 -3.99 -1.53 -13.80
N ILE A 573 -4.72 -1.80 -14.87
CA ILE A 573 -5.26 -3.11 -15.21
C ILE A 573 -4.69 -3.52 -16.58
N ASN A 574 -4.20 -4.74 -16.67
CA ASN A 574 -3.54 -5.26 -17.87
C ASN A 574 -4.17 -6.58 -18.31
N PHE A 575 -4.50 -6.69 -19.57
CA PHE A 575 -4.99 -7.91 -20.20
C PHE A 575 -4.08 -8.28 -21.39
N PRO A 576 -3.14 -9.19 -21.18
CA PRO A 576 -2.26 -9.65 -22.25
C PRO A 576 -2.95 -10.70 -23.13
N GLY A 577 -2.69 -10.66 -24.41
CA GLY A 577 -3.03 -11.75 -25.33
C GLY A 577 -4.51 -11.94 -25.59
N LEU A 578 -5.30 -10.87 -25.66
CA LEU A 578 -6.73 -10.94 -26.00
C LEU A 578 -6.92 -11.52 -27.41
N THR A 579 -7.84 -12.46 -27.53
CA THR A 579 -8.21 -13.08 -28.80
C THR A 579 -9.17 -12.20 -29.61
N ALA A 580 -9.35 -12.51 -30.87
CA ALA A 580 -10.37 -11.85 -31.70
C ALA A 580 -11.77 -12.12 -31.16
N GLY A 581 -12.58 -11.07 -31.00
CA GLY A 581 -13.93 -11.19 -30.47
C GLY A 581 -14.49 -9.88 -29.94
N ASP A 582 -15.69 -9.95 -29.40
CA ASP A 582 -16.39 -8.83 -28.78
C ASP A 582 -16.18 -8.84 -27.27
N TYR A 583 -15.82 -7.68 -26.75
CA TYR A 583 -15.52 -7.50 -25.34
C TYR A 583 -16.29 -6.30 -24.77
N ILE A 584 -16.70 -6.42 -23.50
CA ILE A 584 -17.20 -5.29 -22.73
C ILE A 584 -16.42 -5.21 -21.43
N LEU A 585 -15.59 -4.18 -21.31
CA LEU A 585 -14.91 -3.87 -20.07
C LEU A 585 -15.89 -3.18 -19.11
N GLU A 586 -16.08 -3.77 -17.94
CA GLU A 586 -16.87 -3.21 -16.86
C GLU A 586 -15.96 -2.85 -15.69
N LEU A 587 -16.09 -1.62 -15.18
CA LEU A 587 -15.30 -1.09 -14.07
C LEU A 587 -16.25 -0.56 -13.00
N ARG A 588 -15.95 -0.83 -11.71
CA ARG A 588 -16.67 -0.25 -10.57
C ARG A 588 -15.74 0.02 -9.39
N THR A 589 -16.20 0.88 -8.49
CA THR A 589 -15.51 1.16 -7.23
C THR A 589 -16.25 0.51 -6.06
N SER A 590 -15.59 0.37 -4.91
CA SER A 590 -16.23 0.01 -3.64
C SER A 590 -17.33 1.04 -3.32
N LYS A 591 -18.45 0.56 -2.81
CA LYS A 591 -19.59 1.43 -2.44
C LYS A 591 -19.16 2.38 -1.32
N GLU A 592 -19.48 3.66 -1.47
CA GLU A 592 -19.75 4.51 -0.31
C GLU A 592 -21.20 4.24 0.13
N GLU A 593 -21.43 4.16 1.45
CA GLU A 593 -22.77 3.95 1.97
C GLU A 593 -23.77 4.95 1.38
N GLY A 594 -24.80 4.42 0.72
CA GLY A 594 -25.91 5.19 0.16
C GLY A 594 -25.74 5.68 -1.28
N SER A 595 -24.62 5.41 -1.97
CA SER A 595 -24.46 5.75 -3.39
C SER A 595 -24.31 4.50 -4.27
N MET A 596 -25.01 4.46 -5.42
CA MET A 596 -24.70 3.47 -6.45
C MET A 596 -23.34 3.83 -7.05
N SER A 597 -22.38 2.91 -6.99
CA SER A 597 -21.14 3.07 -7.75
C SER A 597 -21.49 3.20 -9.23
N ARG A 598 -21.13 4.30 -9.87
CA ARG A 598 -21.25 4.40 -11.32
C ARG A 598 -20.38 3.34 -11.95
N LYS A 599 -21.01 2.46 -12.71
CA LYS A 599 -20.35 1.47 -13.54
C LYS A 599 -19.92 2.14 -14.84
N ILE A 600 -18.68 1.96 -15.25
CA ILE A 600 -18.20 2.31 -16.58
C ILE A 600 -18.25 1.05 -17.42
N GLU A 601 -18.84 1.16 -18.62
CA GLU A 601 -18.90 0.09 -19.62
C GLU A 601 -18.24 0.59 -20.88
N ILE A 602 -17.29 -0.17 -21.41
CA ILE A 602 -16.54 0.16 -22.61
C ILE A 602 -16.59 -1.05 -23.54
N PRO A 603 -17.45 -1.02 -24.58
CA PRO A 603 -17.48 -2.06 -25.58
C PRO A 603 -16.33 -1.85 -26.58
N PHE A 604 -15.67 -2.94 -26.97
CA PHE A 604 -14.69 -2.95 -28.04
C PHE A 604 -14.66 -4.29 -28.74
N HIS A 605 -14.25 -4.26 -30.01
CA HIS A 605 -14.12 -5.44 -30.86
C HIS A 605 -12.67 -5.60 -31.31
N ILE A 606 -12.09 -6.78 -31.09
CA ILE A 606 -10.79 -7.14 -31.65
C ILE A 606 -11.04 -7.93 -32.95
N ALA A 607 -10.58 -7.37 -34.05
CA ALA A 607 -10.79 -7.95 -35.38
C ALA A 607 -10.16 -9.34 -35.50
N TYR A 608 -10.80 -10.19 -36.30
CA TYR A 608 -10.21 -11.49 -36.61
C TYR A 608 -8.95 -11.32 -37.49
N PRO A 609 -7.95 -12.18 -37.32
CA PRO A 609 -6.79 -12.20 -38.20
C PRO A 609 -7.27 -12.34 -39.67
N TRP A 610 -6.56 -11.66 -40.57
CA TRP A 610 -6.93 -11.66 -41.99
C TRP A 610 -7.11 -13.06 -42.58
N TYR A 611 -6.34 -14.03 -42.09
CA TYR A 611 -6.38 -15.42 -42.57
C TYR A 611 -7.60 -16.22 -42.07
N ILE A 612 -8.37 -15.70 -41.11
CA ILE A 612 -9.65 -16.30 -40.63
C ILE A 612 -10.85 -15.49 -41.21
N SER A 613 -10.61 -14.34 -41.82
CA SER A 613 -11.66 -13.50 -42.40
C SER A 613 -12.48 -14.24 -43.46
N ILE A 614 -13.70 -13.78 -43.71
CA ILE A 614 -14.58 -14.34 -44.76
C ILE A 614 -13.87 -14.28 -46.10
N THR A 615 -13.15 -13.18 -46.37
CA THR A 615 -12.36 -13.01 -47.60
C THR A 615 -11.24 -14.05 -47.73
N ALA A 616 -10.53 -14.32 -46.64
CA ALA A 616 -9.50 -15.36 -46.63
C ALA A 616 -10.10 -16.77 -46.83
N LYS A 617 -11.25 -17.06 -46.19
CA LYS A 617 -11.96 -18.33 -46.40
C LYS A 617 -12.37 -18.52 -47.84
N ILE A 618 -12.88 -17.44 -48.51
CA ILE A 618 -13.21 -17.45 -49.94
C ILE A 618 -11.94 -17.72 -50.76
N ILE A 619 -10.83 -17.02 -50.44
CA ILE A 619 -9.54 -17.24 -51.13
C ILE A 619 -9.06 -18.68 -50.93
N TYR A 620 -9.20 -19.26 -49.74
CA TYR A 620 -8.83 -20.67 -49.52
C TYR A 620 -9.68 -21.62 -50.31
N ILE A 621 -11.00 -21.38 -50.37
CA ILE A 621 -11.91 -22.20 -51.19
C ILE A 621 -11.55 -22.06 -52.67
N LEU A 622 -11.32 -20.85 -53.16
CA LEU A 622 -10.92 -20.60 -54.56
C LEU A 622 -9.55 -21.23 -54.85
N SER A 623 -8.59 -21.09 -53.95
CA SER A 623 -7.27 -21.72 -54.06
C SER A 623 -7.36 -23.23 -54.08
N PHE A 624 -8.19 -23.81 -53.20
CA PHE A 624 -8.43 -25.23 -53.19
C PHE A 624 -9.09 -25.71 -54.51
N LEU A 625 -10.10 -24.97 -54.97
CA LEU A 625 -10.73 -25.25 -56.27
C LEU A 625 -9.75 -25.15 -57.45
N PHE A 626 -8.88 -24.13 -57.42
CA PHE A 626 -7.86 -23.94 -58.42
C PHE A 626 -6.82 -25.08 -58.41
N ILE A 627 -6.37 -25.47 -57.22
CA ILE A 627 -5.46 -26.63 -57.01
C ILE A 627 -6.16 -27.91 -57.49
N PHE A 628 -7.45 -28.08 -57.14
CA PHE A 628 -8.24 -29.24 -57.50
C PHE A 628 -8.43 -29.35 -59.02
N ILE A 629 -8.76 -28.21 -59.70
CA ILE A 629 -8.87 -28.14 -61.15
C ILE A 629 -7.52 -28.41 -61.82
N GLY A 630 -6.46 -27.80 -61.26
CA GLY A 630 -5.09 -28.03 -61.73
C GLY A 630 -4.64 -29.49 -61.58
N TYR A 631 -4.96 -30.09 -60.41
CA TYR A 631 -4.68 -31.47 -60.13
C TYR A 631 -5.47 -32.40 -61.07
N ARG A 632 -6.79 -32.11 -61.30
CA ARG A 632 -7.62 -32.84 -62.22
C ARG A 632 -7.14 -32.72 -63.67
N SER A 633 -6.72 -31.50 -64.06
CA SER A 633 -6.12 -31.28 -65.39
C SER A 633 -4.77 -32.02 -65.55
N PHE A 634 -3.97 -32.01 -64.48
CA PHE A 634 -2.72 -32.80 -64.41
C PHE A 634 -2.98 -34.31 -64.53
N LEU A 635 -3.97 -34.81 -63.79
CA LEU A 635 -4.37 -36.21 -63.85
C LEU A 635 -4.91 -36.56 -65.26
N GLN A 636 -5.70 -35.66 -65.87
CA GLN A 636 -6.19 -35.88 -67.23
C GLN A 636 -5.03 -35.92 -68.24
N ARG A 637 -4.07 -34.98 -68.15
CA ARG A 637 -2.86 -34.98 -69.00
C ARG A 637 -1.97 -36.19 -68.73
N LYS A 638 -1.89 -36.64 -67.46
CA LYS A 638 -1.16 -37.83 -67.02
C LYS A 638 -1.86 -39.08 -67.62
N ASN A 639 -3.20 -39.16 -67.52
CA ASN A 639 -3.97 -40.24 -68.04
C ASN A 639 -3.90 -40.29 -69.59
N GLU A 640 -3.99 -39.13 -70.29
CA GLU A 640 -3.79 -39.11 -71.74
C GLU A 640 -2.40 -39.56 -72.17
N LYS A 641 -1.37 -39.17 -71.38
CA LYS A 641 0.01 -39.68 -71.54
C LYS A 641 0.10 -41.19 -71.22
N TYR A 642 -0.65 -41.59 -70.15
CA TYR A 642 -0.68 -43.01 -69.75
C TYR A 642 -1.41 -43.90 -70.73
N VAL A 643 -2.56 -43.43 -71.31
CA VAL A 643 -3.30 -44.13 -72.36
C VAL A 643 -2.49 -44.22 -73.62
N LYS A 644 -1.73 -43.13 -73.99
CA LYS A 644 -0.78 -43.18 -75.10
C LYS A 644 0.38 -44.16 -74.82
N LYS A 645 0.87 -44.22 -73.59
CA LYS A 645 1.94 -45.14 -73.17
C LYS A 645 1.46 -46.56 -73.04
N LEU A 646 0.22 -46.78 -72.58
CA LEU A 646 -0.41 -48.08 -72.49
C LEU A 646 -0.62 -48.75 -73.84
N LYS A 647 -1.01 -47.89 -74.86
CA LYS A 647 -1.11 -48.41 -76.23
C LYS A 647 0.28 -48.75 -76.85
N LEU A 648 1.34 -48.19 -76.32
CA LEU A 648 2.72 -48.52 -76.75
C LEU A 648 3.27 -49.67 -75.89
N LEU A 649 2.80 -49.87 -74.64
CA LEU A 649 3.27 -50.91 -73.71
C LEU A 649 2.52 -52.20 -73.77
N GLU A 650 1.31 -52.19 -74.35
CA GLU A 650 0.56 -53.42 -74.61
C GLU A 650 1.30 -54.35 -75.59
N ASN A 651 2.11 -53.75 -76.48
CA ASN A 651 2.97 -54.47 -77.36
C ASN A 651 4.29 -54.95 -76.81
N GLN A 652 4.71 -54.46 -75.63
CA GLN A 652 5.95 -54.79 -74.94
C GLN A 652 5.79 -55.67 -73.68
N LYS A 653 4.54 -55.85 -73.21
CA LYS A 653 4.28 -56.44 -71.87
C LYS A 653 4.19 -57.98 -71.83
N ARG A 654 4.29 -58.66 -72.99
CA ARG A 654 4.29 -60.13 -72.97
C ARG A 654 5.65 -60.74 -72.62
N GLU A 655 6.72 -60.01 -72.61
CA GLU A 655 8.03 -60.53 -72.30
C GLU A 655 8.70 -60.22 -70.92
N ARG A 656 8.14 -59.30 -70.11
CA ARG A 656 8.81 -58.86 -68.85
C ARG A 656 8.01 -59.12 -67.56
N GLN A 657 7.09 -60.00 -67.54
CA GLN A 657 6.27 -60.26 -66.33
C GLN A 657 6.88 -61.22 -65.33
N LYS A 658 8.04 -61.75 -65.51
CA LYS A 658 8.62 -62.75 -64.60
C LYS A 658 9.76 -62.24 -63.67
N GLU A 659 10.28 -61.02 -63.80
CA GLU A 659 11.52 -60.64 -63.02
C GLU A 659 11.30 -59.56 -62.00
N LYS A 660 10.13 -59.00 -61.82
CA LYS A 660 10.00 -57.80 -61.00
C LYS A 660 9.22 -57.99 -59.68
N PHE A 661 8.95 -59.19 -59.21
CA PHE A 661 8.16 -59.39 -57.98
C PHE A 661 8.96 -59.48 -56.69
N GLU A 662 10.28 -59.52 -56.76
CA GLU A 662 11.12 -59.70 -55.56
C GLU A 662 11.82 -58.44 -55.03
N LEU A 663 11.82 -57.29 -55.71
CA LEU A 663 12.57 -56.12 -55.29
C LEU A 663 11.82 -55.04 -54.49
N ASP A 664 10.46 -55.06 -54.52
CA ASP A 664 9.66 -53.98 -53.94
C ASP A 664 9.31 -54.20 -52.46
N LYS A 665 9.63 -55.35 -51.90
CA LYS A 665 9.32 -55.65 -50.52
C LYS A 665 10.35 -55.08 -49.50
N LEU A 666 11.55 -54.77 -49.96
CA LEU A 666 12.65 -54.34 -49.10
C LEU A 666 12.74 -52.81 -48.87
N ALA A 667 12.07 -52.04 -49.70
CA ALA A 667 12.15 -50.55 -49.61
C ALA A 667 11.20 -49.92 -48.57
N ILE A 668 10.04 -50.58 -48.38
CA ILE A 668 8.96 -50.03 -47.51
C ILE A 668 9.29 -50.15 -46.01
N ASP A 669 10.04 -51.18 -45.62
CA ASP A 669 10.40 -51.40 -44.22
C ASP A 669 11.42 -50.44 -43.66
N LYS A 670 12.22 -49.80 -44.52
CA LYS A 670 13.27 -48.85 -44.12
C LYS A 670 12.78 -47.44 -43.80
N GLU A 671 11.74 -46.97 -44.45
CA GLU A 671 11.15 -45.64 -44.28
C GLU A 671 10.32 -45.54 -42.97
N LEU A 672 9.70 -46.69 -42.57
CA LEU A 672 8.91 -46.73 -41.34
C LEU A 672 9.75 -46.64 -40.05
N LEU A 673 11.01 -47.05 -40.13
CA LEU A 673 11.96 -47.03 -38.99
C LEU A 673 12.46 -45.61 -38.71
N ILE A 674 12.67 -44.80 -39.75
CA ILE A 674 13.20 -43.43 -39.60
C ILE A 674 12.16 -42.48 -38.97
N LEU A 675 10.89 -42.58 -39.36
CA LEU A 675 9.80 -41.79 -38.81
C LEU A 675 9.51 -42.12 -37.31
N LYS A 676 9.78 -43.34 -36.87
CA LYS A 676 9.66 -43.70 -35.46
C LYS A 676 10.75 -43.09 -34.59
N GLU A 677 11.95 -42.97 -35.12
CA GLU A 677 13.12 -42.41 -34.41
C GLU A 677 13.00 -40.90 -34.21
N GLU A 678 12.47 -40.17 -35.20
CA GLU A 678 12.23 -38.70 -35.09
C GLU A 678 11.15 -38.34 -34.07
N ASN A 679 10.05 -39.09 -34.03
CA ASN A 679 8.98 -38.88 -33.04
C ASN A 679 9.43 -39.15 -31.60
N LEU A 680 10.28 -40.16 -31.41
CA LEU A 680 10.81 -40.49 -30.09
C LEU A 680 11.74 -39.38 -29.57
N ASN A 681 12.56 -38.80 -30.45
CA ASN A 681 13.47 -37.71 -30.11
C ASN A 681 12.75 -36.39 -29.76
N LEU A 682 11.60 -36.09 -30.38
CA LEU A 682 10.74 -34.94 -30.04
C LEU A 682 10.04 -35.10 -28.69
N GLU A 683 9.65 -36.34 -28.35
CA GLU A 683 9.03 -36.61 -27.05
C GLU A 683 10.04 -36.51 -25.91
N ILE A 684 11.25 -36.97 -26.09
CA ILE A 684 12.36 -36.83 -25.13
C ILE A 684 12.72 -35.36 -24.92
N LYS A 685 12.74 -34.54 -25.98
CA LYS A 685 13.05 -33.12 -25.88
C LYS A 685 12.00 -32.32 -25.09
N LYS A 686 10.71 -32.65 -25.26
CA LYS A 686 9.62 -32.05 -24.48
C LYS A 686 9.68 -32.45 -22.99
N LYS A 687 9.99 -33.72 -22.70
CA LYS A 687 10.09 -34.21 -21.31
C LYS A 687 11.32 -33.63 -20.59
N ASN A 688 12.44 -33.47 -21.27
CA ASN A 688 13.64 -32.82 -20.71
C ASN A 688 13.44 -31.33 -20.42
N SER A 689 12.69 -30.62 -21.27
CA SER A 689 12.35 -29.21 -21.03
C SER A 689 11.45 -29.01 -19.82
N ALA A 690 10.48 -29.89 -19.60
CA ALA A 690 9.61 -29.83 -18.43
C ALA A 690 10.36 -30.11 -17.12
N LEU A 691 11.29 -31.07 -17.15
CA LEU A 691 12.13 -31.41 -16.01
C LEU A 691 13.11 -30.28 -15.64
N ALA A 692 13.71 -29.64 -16.64
CA ALA A 692 14.60 -28.48 -16.43
C ALA A 692 13.85 -27.31 -15.80
N SER A 693 12.63 -27.01 -16.24
CA SER A 693 11.78 -25.94 -15.68
C SER A 693 11.41 -26.20 -14.21
N SER A 694 11.05 -27.43 -13.86
CA SER A 694 10.76 -27.81 -12.47
C SER A 694 12.00 -27.69 -11.57
N THR A 695 13.16 -28.07 -12.07
CA THR A 695 14.43 -27.99 -11.34
C THR A 695 14.86 -26.54 -11.09
N LEU A 696 14.67 -25.67 -12.09
CA LEU A 696 14.95 -24.21 -11.96
C LEU A 696 14.07 -23.52 -10.92
N ASN A 697 12.79 -23.92 -10.81
CA ASN A 697 11.91 -23.41 -9.78
C ASN A 697 12.36 -23.77 -8.36
N ASN A 698 12.84 -24.99 -8.18
CA ASN A 698 13.39 -25.43 -6.89
C ASN A 698 14.71 -24.71 -6.55
N ILE A 699 15.54 -24.39 -7.54
CA ILE A 699 16.76 -23.58 -7.34
C ILE A 699 16.38 -22.19 -6.82
N LYS A 700 15.44 -21.50 -7.47
CA LYS A 700 15.01 -20.16 -7.06
C LYS A 700 14.41 -20.13 -5.65
N LYS A 701 13.61 -21.13 -5.29
CA LYS A 701 13.02 -21.29 -3.95
C LYS A 701 14.14 -21.44 -2.89
N ASN A 702 15.13 -22.28 -3.16
CA ASN A 702 16.22 -22.54 -2.22
C ASN A 702 17.19 -21.35 -2.07
N GLU A 703 17.47 -20.62 -3.15
CA GLU A 703 18.25 -19.38 -3.09
C GLU A 703 17.56 -18.33 -2.18
N LEU A 704 16.25 -18.12 -2.37
CA LEU A 704 15.47 -17.17 -1.59
C LEU A 704 15.43 -17.54 -0.09
N LEU A 705 15.29 -18.82 0.22
CA LEU A 705 15.32 -19.30 1.60
C LEU A 705 16.71 -19.19 2.23
N ALA A 706 17.77 -19.38 1.45
CA ALA A 706 19.15 -19.22 1.91
C ALA A 706 19.49 -17.76 2.23
N ASP A 707 19.06 -16.82 1.39
CA ASP A 707 19.23 -15.39 1.61
C ASP A 707 18.51 -14.94 2.87
N LEU A 708 17.28 -15.40 3.08
CA LEU A 708 16.52 -15.14 4.31
C LEU A 708 17.26 -15.63 5.56
N VAL A 709 17.91 -16.79 5.51
CA VAL A 709 18.71 -17.30 6.63
C VAL A 709 19.93 -16.42 6.90
N ILE A 710 20.56 -15.88 5.87
CA ILE A 710 21.70 -14.97 5.99
C ILE A 710 21.28 -13.67 6.67
N ASP A 711 20.16 -13.09 6.25
CA ASP A 711 19.65 -11.85 6.82
C ASP A 711 19.19 -12.02 8.28
N ILE A 712 18.50 -13.12 8.56
CA ILE A 712 18.10 -13.45 9.94
C ILE A 712 19.31 -13.73 10.83
N ARG A 713 20.39 -14.30 10.32
CA ARG A 713 21.66 -14.48 11.06
C ARG A 713 22.39 -13.18 11.36
N LYS A 714 22.24 -12.16 10.51
CA LYS A 714 22.76 -10.82 10.82
C LYS A 714 22.02 -10.23 12.00
N ILE A 715 20.70 -10.33 11.99
CA ILE A 715 19.84 -9.91 13.10
C ILE A 715 20.15 -10.70 14.39
N ASP A 716 20.38 -12.01 14.31
CA ASP A 716 20.71 -12.86 15.45
C ASP A 716 22.04 -12.47 16.12
N LYS A 717 23.02 -12.00 15.33
CA LYS A 717 24.30 -11.50 15.85
C LYS A 717 24.16 -10.19 16.64
N GLU A 718 23.20 -9.37 16.29
CA GLU A 718 22.92 -8.11 16.99
C GLU A 718 22.08 -8.33 18.27
N LEU A 719 21.41 -9.47 18.36
CA LEU A 719 20.48 -9.80 19.45
C LEU A 719 21.08 -10.71 20.55
N VAL A 720 22.38 -10.96 20.52
CA VAL A 720 23.06 -11.94 21.41
C VAL A 720 22.78 -11.72 22.91
N ASN A 721 22.37 -10.53 23.30
CA ASN A 721 22.05 -10.19 24.70
C ASN A 721 20.54 -9.89 24.92
N SER A 722 19.66 -10.24 24.01
CA SER A 722 18.23 -9.99 24.14
C SER A 722 17.43 -11.28 24.30
N SER A 723 16.27 -11.17 24.94
CA SER A 723 15.32 -12.29 25.10
C SER A 723 14.80 -12.88 23.78
N LEU A 724 15.09 -12.21 22.67
CA LEU A 724 14.67 -12.61 21.31
C LEU A 724 15.68 -13.52 20.60
N HIS A 725 16.88 -13.69 21.16
CA HIS A 725 17.92 -14.55 20.56
C HIS A 725 17.48 -16.02 20.41
N PHE A 726 16.77 -16.54 21.40
CA PHE A 726 16.30 -17.93 21.36
C PHE A 726 15.16 -18.18 20.33
N PRO A 727 14.13 -17.32 20.25
CA PRO A 727 13.14 -17.38 19.18
C PRO A 727 13.74 -17.28 17.77
N VAL A 728 14.69 -16.39 17.55
CA VAL A 728 15.35 -16.19 16.24
C VAL A 728 16.11 -17.45 15.81
N LYS A 729 16.85 -18.07 16.71
CA LYS A 729 17.49 -19.37 16.43
C LYS A 729 16.48 -20.46 16.06
N LYS A 730 15.31 -20.47 16.67
CA LYS A 730 14.25 -21.42 16.35
C LYS A 730 13.69 -21.22 14.95
N VAL A 731 13.57 -19.98 14.50
CA VAL A 731 13.16 -19.64 13.13
C VAL A 731 14.22 -20.08 12.12
N ILE A 732 15.49 -19.78 12.37
CA ILE A 732 16.60 -20.24 11.51
C ILE A 732 16.60 -21.77 11.39
N LYS A 733 16.38 -22.47 12.49
CA LYS A 733 16.32 -23.93 12.50
C LYS A 733 15.12 -24.47 11.68
N LYS A 734 13.96 -23.79 11.74
CA LYS A 734 12.78 -24.16 10.94
C LYS A 734 13.04 -23.97 9.44
N ILE A 735 13.63 -22.85 9.06
CA ILE A 735 13.93 -22.57 7.64
C ILE A 735 14.96 -23.57 7.14
N ASN A 736 16.02 -23.84 7.91
CA ASN A 736 17.03 -24.83 7.54
C ASN A 736 16.46 -26.25 7.39
N ASN A 737 15.44 -26.60 8.17
CA ASN A 737 14.77 -27.90 8.04
C ASN A 737 13.98 -28.00 6.72
N HIS A 738 13.38 -26.90 6.24
CA HIS A 738 12.71 -26.84 4.93
C HIS A 738 13.67 -26.83 3.73
N LEU A 739 14.92 -26.39 3.93
CA LEU A 739 15.98 -26.50 2.91
C LEU A 739 16.46 -27.95 2.70
N ILE A 740 16.14 -28.87 3.60
CA ILE A 740 16.59 -30.28 3.61
C ILE A 740 15.40 -31.22 3.31
N ASP A 741 14.38 -30.75 2.63
CA ASP A 741 13.14 -31.55 2.48
C ASP A 741 13.37 -32.77 1.59
N LYS A 742 13.19 -33.95 2.18
CA LYS A 742 13.31 -35.24 1.48
C LYS A 742 12.25 -35.42 0.39
N GLU A 743 11.12 -34.71 0.48
CA GLU A 743 10.02 -34.81 -0.47
C GLU A 743 10.39 -34.20 -1.84
N ASP A 744 11.16 -33.12 -1.85
CA ASP A 744 11.63 -32.48 -3.10
C ASP A 744 12.51 -33.42 -3.91
N TRP A 745 13.33 -34.23 -3.24
CA TRP A 745 14.14 -35.22 -3.93
C TRP A 745 13.33 -36.39 -4.46
N LEU A 746 12.36 -36.89 -3.72
CA LEU A 746 11.51 -37.97 -4.16
C LEU A 746 10.69 -37.58 -5.39
N THR A 747 10.14 -36.37 -5.38
CA THR A 747 9.41 -35.82 -6.52
C THR A 747 10.29 -35.66 -7.75
N PHE A 748 11.48 -35.10 -7.56
CA PHE A 748 12.48 -35.00 -8.63
C PHE A 748 12.86 -36.38 -9.16
N GLN A 749 13.16 -37.35 -8.28
CA GLN A 749 13.55 -38.67 -8.67
C GLN A 749 12.46 -39.38 -9.47
N LEU A 750 11.18 -39.20 -9.10
CA LEU A 750 10.03 -39.73 -9.83
C LEU A 750 9.96 -39.20 -11.26
N HIS A 751 10.03 -37.88 -11.41
CA HIS A 751 9.99 -37.24 -12.72
C HIS A 751 11.22 -37.56 -13.57
N PHE A 752 12.39 -37.59 -12.94
CA PHE A 752 13.64 -37.94 -13.60
C PHE A 752 13.64 -39.38 -14.09
N THR A 753 13.14 -40.31 -13.27
CA THR A 753 13.02 -41.75 -13.65
C THR A 753 12.04 -41.92 -14.79
N ASN A 754 10.96 -41.18 -14.85
CA ASN A 754 9.99 -41.23 -15.96
C ASN A 754 10.62 -40.77 -17.30
N THR A 755 11.63 -39.94 -17.25
CA THR A 755 12.33 -39.39 -18.44
C THR A 755 13.58 -40.20 -18.78
N HIS A 756 14.26 -40.71 -17.76
CA HIS A 756 15.52 -41.47 -17.86
C HIS A 756 15.37 -42.80 -17.12
N ALA A 757 14.47 -43.66 -17.60
CA ALA A 757 13.96 -44.82 -16.90
C ALA A 757 15.02 -45.82 -16.39
N LYS A 758 16.14 -45.94 -17.05
CA LYS A 758 17.22 -46.87 -16.67
C LYS A 758 18.45 -46.21 -16.05
N PHE A 759 18.44 -44.88 -15.91
CA PHE A 759 19.64 -44.19 -15.47
C PHE A 759 20.10 -44.62 -14.08
N PHE A 760 19.22 -44.62 -13.11
CA PHE A 760 19.58 -45.00 -11.74
C PHE A 760 20.01 -46.46 -11.65
N GLN A 761 19.33 -47.32 -12.39
CA GLN A 761 19.68 -48.72 -12.46
C GLN A 761 21.06 -48.94 -13.12
N ASN A 762 21.27 -48.38 -14.27
CA ASN A 762 22.58 -48.46 -14.98
C ASN A 762 23.72 -47.83 -14.16
N LEU A 763 23.44 -46.73 -13.47
CA LEU A 763 24.43 -46.06 -12.62
C LEU A 763 24.81 -46.96 -11.42
N GLN A 764 23.82 -47.64 -10.83
CA GLN A 764 24.01 -48.47 -9.67
C GLN A 764 24.62 -49.85 -10.03
N GLU A 765 24.29 -50.39 -11.20
CA GLU A 765 24.89 -51.62 -11.73
C GLU A 765 26.38 -51.39 -12.08
N LYS A 766 26.75 -50.26 -12.66
CA LYS A 766 28.13 -49.92 -13.03
C LYS A 766 28.98 -49.45 -11.85
N HIS A 767 28.33 -48.83 -10.82
CA HIS A 767 29.03 -48.21 -9.68
C HIS A 767 28.26 -48.47 -8.40
N PRO A 768 28.21 -49.68 -7.88
CA PRO A 768 27.39 -50.06 -6.71
C PRO A 768 27.86 -49.42 -5.41
N GLU A 769 29.08 -48.88 -5.36
CA GLU A 769 29.69 -48.21 -4.19
C GLU A 769 29.24 -46.75 -4.02
N LEU A 770 28.42 -46.21 -4.93
CA LEU A 770 28.01 -44.80 -4.84
C LEU A 770 26.99 -44.60 -3.72
N SER A 771 27.21 -43.60 -2.88
CA SER A 771 26.28 -43.18 -1.84
C SER A 771 25.08 -42.43 -2.43
N SER A 772 23.99 -42.33 -1.65
CA SER A 772 22.77 -41.61 -2.04
C SER A 772 23.05 -40.16 -2.50
N ASN A 773 23.99 -39.46 -1.89
CA ASN A 773 24.37 -38.11 -2.28
C ASN A 773 25.16 -38.08 -3.60
N GLU A 774 25.95 -39.07 -3.88
CA GLU A 774 26.70 -39.18 -5.15
C GLU A 774 25.73 -39.58 -6.29
N ILE A 775 24.73 -40.36 -6.01
CA ILE A 775 23.63 -40.66 -6.96
C ILE A 775 22.82 -39.42 -7.30
N LYS A 776 22.48 -38.60 -6.29
CA LYS A 776 21.84 -37.28 -6.49
C LYS A 776 22.66 -36.37 -7.36
N LEU A 777 23.96 -36.24 -7.03
CA LEU A 777 24.90 -35.46 -7.81
C LEU A 777 24.97 -35.94 -9.26
N SER A 778 25.00 -37.24 -9.49
CA SER A 778 25.01 -37.81 -10.84
C SER A 778 23.72 -37.49 -11.63
N ALA A 779 22.57 -37.54 -11.01
CA ALA A 779 21.31 -37.16 -11.65
C ALA A 779 21.29 -35.67 -12.06
N TYR A 780 21.82 -34.79 -11.24
CA TYR A 780 21.93 -33.36 -11.57
C TYR A 780 22.97 -33.11 -12.68
N LEU A 781 24.06 -33.84 -12.69
CA LEU A 781 25.05 -33.79 -13.77
C LEU A 781 24.47 -34.32 -15.10
N LYS A 782 23.60 -35.32 -15.06
CA LYS A 782 22.89 -35.83 -16.25
C LYS A 782 22.00 -34.74 -16.89
N LEU A 783 21.40 -33.86 -16.07
CA LEU A 783 20.64 -32.71 -16.54
C LEU A 783 21.50 -31.50 -16.94
N ASN A 784 22.81 -31.64 -16.89
CA ASN A 784 23.80 -30.61 -17.25
C ASN A 784 23.72 -29.33 -16.39
N LEU A 785 23.35 -29.46 -15.12
CA LEU A 785 23.30 -28.35 -14.18
C LEU A 785 24.71 -27.89 -13.79
N SER A 786 24.87 -26.58 -13.62
CA SER A 786 26.13 -25.96 -13.19
C SER A 786 26.45 -26.30 -11.73
N THR A 787 27.71 -26.17 -11.36
CA THR A 787 28.16 -26.41 -9.96
C THR A 787 27.40 -25.51 -8.96
N LYS A 788 27.08 -24.27 -9.35
CA LYS A 788 26.33 -23.33 -8.53
C LYS A 788 24.88 -23.78 -8.32
N GLU A 789 24.21 -24.22 -9.37
CA GLU A 789 22.83 -24.74 -9.30
C GLU A 789 22.76 -26.03 -8.49
N ILE A 790 23.73 -26.91 -8.66
CA ILE A 790 23.84 -28.14 -7.87
C ILE A 790 24.07 -27.82 -6.39
N ALA A 791 24.90 -26.83 -6.07
CA ALA A 791 25.15 -26.40 -4.70
C ALA A 791 23.85 -25.89 -4.02
N SER A 792 23.05 -25.13 -4.76
CA SER A 792 21.75 -24.66 -4.31
C SER A 792 20.75 -25.83 -4.09
N LEU A 793 20.66 -26.77 -5.02
CA LEU A 793 19.77 -27.95 -4.91
C LEU A 793 20.18 -28.91 -3.81
N MET A 794 21.45 -29.03 -3.53
CA MET A 794 21.97 -29.91 -2.47
C MET A 794 22.13 -29.20 -1.12
N ASN A 795 21.88 -27.91 -1.09
CA ASN A 795 22.06 -27.04 0.07
C ASN A 795 23.44 -27.15 0.72
N VAL A 796 24.49 -27.03 -0.08
CA VAL A 796 25.88 -27.08 0.35
C VAL A 796 26.69 -25.97 -0.31
N ALA A 797 27.85 -25.64 0.24
CA ALA A 797 28.76 -24.68 -0.37
C ALA A 797 29.23 -25.16 -1.76
N ILE A 798 29.49 -24.22 -2.68
CA ILE A 798 29.97 -24.52 -4.03
C ILE A 798 31.26 -25.39 -3.97
N THR A 799 32.16 -25.05 -3.05
CA THR A 799 33.38 -25.83 -2.78
C THR A 799 33.10 -27.28 -2.34
N SER A 800 32.00 -27.50 -1.63
CA SER A 800 31.58 -28.84 -1.20
C SER A 800 31.06 -29.68 -2.39
N VAL A 801 30.40 -29.05 -3.37
CA VAL A 801 30.01 -29.73 -4.61
C VAL A 801 31.22 -30.06 -5.46
N GLU A 802 32.20 -29.18 -5.54
CA GLU A 802 33.46 -29.45 -6.24
C GLU A 802 34.21 -30.61 -5.62
N GLN A 803 34.29 -30.66 -4.29
CA GLN A 803 34.86 -31.80 -3.58
C GLN A 803 34.05 -33.10 -3.80
N SER A 804 32.72 -32.98 -3.85
CA SER A 804 31.87 -34.13 -4.13
C SER A 804 32.00 -34.63 -5.56
N ARG A 805 32.19 -33.75 -6.54
CA ARG A 805 32.50 -34.10 -7.94
C ARG A 805 33.87 -34.78 -8.04
N TYR A 806 34.83 -34.29 -7.27
CA TYR A 806 36.17 -34.92 -7.21
C TYR A 806 36.07 -36.31 -6.60
N ARG A 807 35.36 -36.50 -5.49
CA ARG A 807 35.16 -37.81 -4.85
C ARG A 807 34.37 -38.77 -5.76
N LEU A 808 33.32 -38.29 -6.41
CA LEU A 808 32.55 -39.04 -7.38
C LEU A 808 33.47 -39.54 -8.50
N ARG A 809 34.27 -38.64 -9.09
CA ARG A 809 35.21 -38.99 -10.12
C ARG A 809 36.21 -40.06 -9.68
N LYS A 810 36.76 -39.98 -8.46
CA LYS A 810 37.66 -40.94 -7.90
C LYS A 810 37.00 -42.31 -7.66
N LYS A 811 35.76 -42.32 -7.19
CA LYS A 811 35.04 -43.55 -6.92
C LYS A 811 34.68 -44.32 -8.19
N ILE A 812 34.29 -43.60 -9.25
CA ILE A 812 34.00 -44.23 -10.54
C ILE A 812 35.22 -44.52 -11.38
N ASN A 813 36.43 -44.36 -10.84
CA ASN A 813 37.74 -44.63 -11.46
C ASN A 813 37.90 -43.94 -12.82
N LEU A 814 37.50 -42.64 -12.93
CA LEU A 814 37.48 -41.94 -14.19
C LEU A 814 38.85 -41.23 -14.41
N ASP A 815 39.49 -41.50 -15.55
CA ASP A 815 40.77 -40.89 -15.91
C ASP A 815 40.71 -39.35 -15.99
N LYS A 816 41.85 -38.68 -15.74
CA LYS A 816 41.88 -37.21 -15.67
C LYS A 816 41.40 -36.51 -16.95
N ASP A 817 41.57 -37.13 -18.08
CA ASP A 817 41.26 -36.55 -19.40
C ASP A 817 39.79 -36.73 -19.80
N VAL A 818 39.00 -37.51 -19.10
CA VAL A 818 37.60 -37.75 -19.40
C VAL A 818 36.72 -36.78 -18.63
N ASN A 819 35.85 -36.06 -19.32
CA ASN A 819 34.93 -35.14 -18.66
C ASN A 819 33.84 -35.90 -17.89
N LEU A 820 33.72 -35.62 -16.58
CA LEU A 820 32.74 -36.30 -15.69
C LEU A 820 31.30 -36.14 -16.16
N VAL A 821 30.92 -34.97 -16.63
CA VAL A 821 29.54 -34.69 -17.09
C VAL A 821 29.24 -35.53 -18.32
N ASN A 822 30.17 -35.55 -19.28
CA ASN A 822 30.05 -36.34 -20.50
C ASN A 822 29.95 -37.84 -20.22
N TYR A 823 30.69 -38.30 -19.21
CA TYR A 823 30.63 -39.69 -18.78
C TYR A 823 29.23 -40.03 -18.18
N ILE A 824 28.73 -39.21 -17.28
CA ILE A 824 27.42 -39.39 -16.64
C ILE A 824 26.28 -39.25 -17.65
N GLN A 825 26.42 -38.41 -18.68
CA GLN A 825 25.46 -38.28 -19.77
C GLN A 825 25.35 -39.53 -20.64
N LYS A 826 26.38 -40.38 -20.70
CA LYS A 826 26.37 -41.65 -21.45
C LYS A 826 25.85 -42.83 -20.65
N ILE A 827 25.67 -42.71 -19.33
CA ILE A 827 25.03 -43.70 -18.48
C ILE A 827 23.52 -43.57 -18.63
#